data_c29a3884cea08312639552da21852f97
#
_entry.id   c29a3884cea08312639552da21852f97
#
_cell.length_a   1.000
_cell.length_b   1.000
_cell.length_c   1.000
_cell.angle_alpha   90.00
_cell.angle_beta   90.00
_cell.angle_gamma   90.00
#
_symmetry.space_group_name_H-M   'P 1'
#
loop_
_entity.id
_entity.type
_entity.pdbx_description
1 polymer ?
#
loop_
_entity_poly.entity_id
_entity_poly.type
_entity_poly.pdbx_seq_one_letter_code
_entity_poly.pdbx_strand_id
1 'polypeptide(L)'
;MNLKLIFGVTFTIASVYLNAQVKETSSNVDTQVNKKYLKHIKEIVSSYQKRVEFAKENNQKPPDEYYVHDFIATMDPETGTVRNENYVNLEQEVKAGKFTPQKDLKIFSGVKGTTDKAGITNQWVERGPYSVGGRVRAVMFDPNDSTGKKVWAGGVSGGLWYNNDITNPNTEWTLVDAFWSNTTVSCITSDPNNSQIFYVGTGEVETSDFSGLGIWKTTDGGSTWQQIFAFENGYGGNGVKRGNYNVPAIKVVNNNGASEVYAGVAGSYFADAATFASLDQSGLYKSTDGTNFTILNSLFSSGRGYDIQDIEVGADNAIWVATRRSLYSGTTSGGKIFKSANNGVSFTNVYDVGNANSRVMVEVSATNPLKAYALMEGANTSEPIRMAKTIDGGTTWISTNVAASGITLPNPIDTGQPDNDFTRGQAFYDLVIETDPTNDEMVYVGGIDSYKSSDGGATWTQYTKWSNNNVMGSTSISLVHADQHALVFNPKNPDQFVMANDGGIFFTANKNNLANTAAVEMRNKRFNITQFYHGTLNPTASFSNEQMILGAQDNGTQELSGAPLGNQFYNSSVVYGGDGAYTAFDDQDKYLIASYVYNYHYLFNTQGTYNLLATIPERDAGQFINPLAVDRNLDIAYTNATANTTSVTLNRISGLSTLPFSPTRTQLNIANVAAGENISDILVSPYSTTSSTVFIGLSSGKLYKVTNADTTPAVSLYSFNFGGYISDIKLGISESEIMVTVSNFNKTSVFYSTNGGTGWVSKEGNLPDIPVKAIFMNPEDNNEVILGTYFGVWGTANFQSATPTWALYSNGLGKFKVNHFDYRPSDKTILAVTYGRGAFTTKVDRGLATEGTQHNLLSTQVYPNPTRGPLHVRFDTKDGKVADVDLFDASGKLVLTRKNIKSDEEFSIETLPKGTYVLKASQGGTMIYSSVIIRK
;
A
#
# COMPACT_ATOMS: atom_id res chain seq x y z
N MET A 1 10.83 19.15 71.05
CA MET A 1 9.42 18.75 70.64
C MET A 1 8.99 19.66 69.54
N ASN A 2 8.60 19.13 68.36
CA ASN A 2 8.01 19.81 67.24
C ASN A 2 8.87 20.58 66.25
N LEU A 3 9.82 19.89 65.62
CA LEU A 3 10.36 20.35 64.33
C LEU A 3 10.09 19.36 63.18
N LYS A 4 9.46 18.21 63.48
CA LYS A 4 9.10 17.18 62.48
C LYS A 4 7.69 17.32 61.87
N LEU A 5 6.83 18.21 62.42
CA LEU A 5 5.45 18.36 61.94
C LEU A 5 5.31 19.47 60.87
N ILE A 6 6.26 20.42 60.80
CA ILE A 6 6.19 21.53 59.84
C ILE A 6 6.72 21.11 58.45
N PHE A 7 7.65 20.13 58.39
CA PHE A 7 8.15 19.63 57.12
C PHE A 7 7.20 18.67 56.36
N GLY A 8 6.30 17.99 57.10
CA GLY A 8 5.31 17.07 56.47
C GLY A 8 4.14 17.79 55.77
N VAL A 9 3.69 18.94 56.33
CA VAL A 9 2.58 19.69 55.76
C VAL A 9 2.99 20.51 54.53
N THR A 10 4.25 21.01 54.50
CA THR A 10 4.76 21.77 53.36
C THR A 10 5.02 20.88 52.17
N PHE A 11 5.43 19.63 52.37
CA PHE A 11 5.64 18.68 51.22
C PHE A 11 4.32 18.18 50.64
N THR A 12 3.27 18.01 51.44
CA THR A 12 1.94 17.58 50.97
C THR A 12 1.23 18.70 50.20
N ILE A 13 1.40 19.95 50.59
CA ILE A 13 0.82 21.11 49.86
C ILE A 13 1.57 21.35 48.58
N ALA A 14 2.93 21.22 48.55
CA ALA A 14 3.72 21.36 47.34
C ALA A 14 3.45 20.25 46.32
N SER A 15 3.21 18.99 46.74
CA SER A 15 2.86 17.90 45.84
C SER A 15 1.42 18.02 45.28
N VAL A 16 0.49 18.57 46.05
CA VAL A 16 -0.89 18.83 45.58
C VAL A 16 -0.90 20.03 44.63
N TYR A 17 -0.11 21.08 44.87
CA TYR A 17 0.02 22.21 43.94
C TYR A 17 0.76 21.83 42.66
N LEU A 18 1.81 21.01 42.73
CA LEU A 18 2.49 20.52 41.54
C LEU A 18 1.60 19.60 40.69
N ASN A 19 0.84 18.71 41.34
CA ASN A 19 -0.12 17.86 40.62
C ASN A 19 -1.33 18.65 40.09
N ALA A 20 -1.76 19.73 40.71
CA ALA A 20 -2.81 20.61 40.20
C ALA A 20 -2.29 21.45 38.99
N GLN A 21 -1.08 22.00 39.09
CA GLN A 21 -0.48 22.74 37.97
C GLN A 21 -0.12 21.84 36.77
N VAL A 22 0.32 20.60 37.01
CA VAL A 22 0.56 19.61 35.93
C VAL A 22 -0.76 19.17 35.30
N LYS A 23 -1.84 19.03 36.08
CA LYS A 23 -3.18 18.74 35.52
C LYS A 23 -3.77 19.92 34.75
N GLU A 24 -3.63 21.16 35.23
CA GLU A 24 -4.13 22.34 34.50
C GLU A 24 -3.32 22.63 33.23
N THR A 25 -1.99 22.41 33.23
CA THR A 25 -1.17 22.60 32.03
C THR A 25 -1.40 21.50 30.98
N SER A 26 -1.56 20.23 31.37
CA SER A 26 -1.85 19.16 30.44
C SER A 26 -3.25 19.31 29.80
N SER A 27 -4.29 19.60 30.59
CA SER A 27 -5.64 19.79 30.08
C SER A 27 -5.75 21.01 29.12
N ASN A 28 -5.00 22.08 29.36
CA ASN A 28 -4.99 23.25 28.49
C ASN A 28 -4.21 23.01 27.19
N VAL A 29 -3.09 22.29 27.26
CA VAL A 29 -2.30 21.91 26.08
C VAL A 29 -3.08 20.93 25.21
N ASP A 30 -3.65 19.87 25.78
CA ASP A 30 -4.45 18.88 25.03
C ASP A 30 -5.70 19.52 24.41
N THR A 31 -6.35 20.45 25.11
CA THR A 31 -7.49 21.21 24.56
C THR A 31 -7.07 22.12 23.40
N GLN A 32 -5.86 22.66 23.44
CA GLN A 32 -5.35 23.53 22.40
C GLN A 32 -4.88 22.74 21.16
N VAL A 33 -4.25 21.58 21.35
CA VAL A 33 -3.85 20.65 20.28
C VAL A 33 -5.10 20.10 19.58
N ASN A 34 -6.13 19.71 20.34
CA ASN A 34 -7.37 19.21 19.75
C ASN A 34 -8.09 20.28 18.90
N LYS A 35 -8.08 21.56 19.34
CA LYS A 35 -8.61 22.67 18.52
C LYS A 35 -7.84 22.86 17.23
N LYS A 36 -6.51 22.75 17.24
CA LYS A 36 -5.67 22.81 16.03
C LYS A 36 -5.98 21.64 15.10
N TYR A 37 -6.06 20.43 15.63
CA TYR A 37 -6.36 19.22 14.87
C TYR A 37 -7.72 19.32 14.16
N LEU A 38 -8.77 19.70 14.88
CA LEU A 38 -10.10 19.92 14.28
C LEU A 38 -10.09 21.03 13.22
N LYS A 39 -9.26 22.07 13.40
CA LYS A 39 -9.08 23.09 12.38
C LYS A 39 -8.42 22.51 11.12
N HIS A 40 -7.37 21.70 11.26
CA HIS A 40 -6.72 21.03 10.13
C HIS A 40 -7.69 20.08 9.40
N ILE A 41 -8.42 19.25 10.12
CA ILE A 41 -9.47 18.38 9.54
C ILE A 41 -10.44 19.21 8.69
N LYS A 42 -10.96 20.30 9.25
CA LYS A 42 -11.93 21.15 8.55
C LYS A 42 -11.34 21.79 7.28
N GLU A 43 -10.10 22.24 7.33
CA GLU A 43 -9.39 22.82 6.19
C GLU A 43 -9.18 21.78 5.08
N ILE A 44 -8.75 20.57 5.45
CA ILE A 44 -8.52 19.45 4.51
C ILE A 44 -9.83 19.02 3.85
N VAL A 45 -10.87 18.76 4.63
CA VAL A 45 -12.19 18.37 4.12
C VAL A 45 -12.77 19.46 3.22
N SER A 46 -12.67 20.74 3.60
CA SER A 46 -13.14 21.84 2.77
C SER A 46 -12.36 21.98 1.47
N SER A 47 -11.06 21.72 1.49
CA SER A 47 -10.23 21.71 0.28
C SER A 47 -10.64 20.57 -0.66
N TYR A 48 -10.88 19.38 -0.13
CA TYR A 48 -11.37 18.24 -0.91
C TYR A 48 -12.74 18.51 -1.52
N GLN A 49 -13.69 19.05 -0.75
CA GLN A 49 -15.02 19.38 -1.25
C GLN A 49 -15.00 20.34 -2.44
N LYS A 50 -14.13 21.37 -2.40
CA LYS A 50 -13.93 22.28 -3.54
C LYS A 50 -13.45 21.55 -4.79
N ARG A 51 -12.68 20.48 -4.65
CA ARG A 51 -12.21 19.67 -5.77
C ARG A 51 -13.32 18.77 -6.32
N VAL A 52 -14.16 18.23 -5.43
CA VAL A 52 -15.35 17.48 -5.83
C VAL A 52 -16.31 18.38 -6.61
N GLU A 53 -16.51 19.63 -6.16
CA GLU A 53 -17.29 20.63 -6.88
C GLU A 53 -16.67 20.97 -8.24
N PHE A 54 -15.36 21.23 -8.28
CA PHE A 54 -14.65 21.50 -9.53
C PHE A 54 -14.71 20.31 -10.49
N ALA A 55 -14.54 19.08 -10.01
CA ALA A 55 -14.65 17.89 -10.85
C ALA A 55 -16.07 17.75 -11.43
N LYS A 56 -17.11 17.96 -10.62
CA LYS A 56 -18.50 17.96 -11.08
C LYS A 56 -18.78 19.03 -12.13
N GLU A 57 -18.30 20.26 -11.90
CA GLU A 57 -18.47 21.37 -12.84
C GLU A 57 -17.77 21.12 -14.19
N ASN A 58 -16.69 20.35 -14.19
CA ASN A 58 -15.91 20.02 -15.38
C ASN A 58 -16.19 18.61 -15.92
N ASN A 59 -17.21 17.93 -15.40
CA ASN A 59 -17.58 16.56 -15.76
C ASN A 59 -16.42 15.55 -15.61
N GLN A 60 -15.62 15.74 -14.57
CA GLN A 60 -14.53 14.86 -14.19
C GLN A 60 -14.94 14.03 -12.99
N LYS A 61 -14.32 12.87 -12.80
CA LYS A 61 -14.44 12.14 -11.54
C LYS A 61 -13.61 12.85 -10.46
N PRO A 62 -14.13 12.99 -9.23
CA PRO A 62 -13.29 13.44 -8.12
C PRO A 62 -12.27 12.35 -7.79
N PRO A 63 -11.09 12.73 -7.24
CA PRO A 63 -10.17 11.77 -6.70
C PRO A 63 -10.80 10.98 -5.57
N ASP A 64 -10.23 9.83 -5.30
CA ASP A 64 -10.64 8.92 -4.25
C ASP A 64 -10.61 9.57 -2.86
N GLU A 65 -11.65 9.40 -2.07
CA GLU A 65 -11.77 10.04 -0.75
C GLU A 65 -10.95 9.30 0.33
N TYR A 66 -10.57 8.05 0.09
CA TYR A 66 -9.82 7.23 1.04
C TYR A 66 -8.56 7.93 1.54
N TYR A 67 -7.78 8.50 0.65
CA TYR A 67 -6.51 9.13 1.01
C TYR A 67 -6.69 10.42 1.83
N VAL A 68 -7.84 11.13 1.70
CA VAL A 68 -8.18 12.24 2.61
C VAL A 68 -8.32 11.72 4.03
N HIS A 69 -9.03 10.63 4.18
CA HIS A 69 -9.25 9.99 5.48
C HIS A 69 -7.93 9.44 6.04
N ASP A 70 -7.11 8.82 5.21
CA ASP A 70 -5.80 8.28 5.62
C ASP A 70 -4.81 9.39 6.01
N PHE A 71 -4.81 10.50 5.28
CA PHE A 71 -4.03 11.69 5.64
C PHE A 71 -4.48 12.27 6.98
N ILE A 72 -5.78 12.43 7.22
CA ILE A 72 -6.33 12.90 8.49
C ILE A 72 -5.97 11.93 9.62
N ALA A 73 -6.04 10.63 9.36
CA ALA A 73 -5.74 9.60 10.33
C ALA A 73 -4.25 9.54 10.73
N THR A 74 -3.35 10.04 9.88
CA THR A 74 -1.90 9.93 10.09
C THR A 74 -1.22 11.26 10.41
N MET A 75 -1.71 12.39 9.90
CA MET A 75 -1.07 13.68 10.11
C MET A 75 -0.80 13.97 11.60
N ASP A 76 0.31 14.64 11.88
CA ASP A 76 0.58 15.24 13.19
C ASP A 76 -0.50 16.29 13.52
N PRO A 77 -1.29 16.13 14.60
CA PRO A 77 -2.37 17.06 14.94
C PRO A 77 -1.92 18.49 15.23
N GLU A 78 -0.67 18.69 15.58
CA GLU A 78 -0.13 20.01 15.88
C GLU A 78 0.27 20.77 14.62
N THR A 79 0.85 20.08 13.64
CA THR A 79 1.38 20.69 12.43
C THR A 79 0.47 20.53 11.21
N GLY A 80 -0.42 19.55 11.21
CA GLY A 80 -1.24 19.17 10.07
C GLY A 80 -0.46 18.51 8.92
N THR A 81 0.65 17.82 9.23
CA THR A 81 1.56 17.22 8.24
C THR A 81 1.88 15.77 8.59
N VAL A 82 2.18 14.95 7.58
CA VAL A 82 2.71 13.59 7.77
C VAL A 82 4.22 13.66 8.01
N ARG A 83 4.75 12.83 8.92
CA ARG A 83 6.18 12.80 9.28
C ARG A 83 6.93 11.69 8.54
N ASN A 84 7.14 11.86 7.25
CA ASN A 84 7.81 10.85 6.42
C ASN A 84 9.25 10.56 6.83
N GLU A 85 9.94 11.52 7.45
CA GLU A 85 11.27 11.35 8.00
C GLU A 85 11.36 10.26 9.06
N ASN A 86 10.28 10.01 9.78
CA ASN A 86 10.25 8.97 10.81
C ASN A 86 10.46 7.57 10.21
N TYR A 87 9.96 7.31 8.99
CA TYR A 87 10.17 6.01 8.34
C TYR A 87 11.63 5.78 7.97
N VAL A 88 12.32 6.81 7.45
CA VAL A 88 13.75 6.73 7.10
C VAL A 88 14.60 6.51 8.34
N ASN A 89 14.34 7.29 9.41
CA ASN A 89 15.05 7.15 10.67
C ASN A 89 14.83 5.77 11.30
N LEU A 90 13.59 5.28 11.31
CA LEU A 90 13.24 3.98 11.84
C LEU A 90 13.91 2.84 11.06
N GLU A 91 13.99 2.95 9.73
CA GLU A 91 14.71 1.97 8.90
C GLU A 91 16.18 1.85 9.32
N GLN A 92 16.85 2.99 9.57
CA GLN A 92 18.25 3.01 10.04
C GLN A 92 18.38 2.38 11.44
N GLU A 93 17.45 2.71 12.35
CA GLU A 93 17.44 2.15 13.71
C GLU A 93 17.21 0.64 13.72
N VAL A 94 16.29 0.14 12.87
CA VAL A 94 16.05 -1.30 12.70
C VAL A 94 17.27 -2.00 12.12
N LYS A 95 17.91 -1.43 11.09
CA LYS A 95 19.18 -1.96 10.54
C LYS A 95 20.32 -1.98 11.57
N ALA A 96 20.35 -1.01 12.49
CA ALA A 96 21.27 -0.97 13.61
C ALA A 96 20.94 -1.95 14.74
N GLY A 97 19.82 -2.69 14.65
CA GLY A 97 19.40 -3.69 15.64
C GLY A 97 18.67 -3.14 16.87
N LYS A 98 18.24 -1.87 16.87
CA LYS A 98 17.62 -1.22 18.04
C LYS A 98 16.33 -1.92 18.50
N PHE A 99 15.53 -2.42 17.57
CA PHE A 99 14.22 -3.05 17.84
C PHE A 99 14.23 -4.56 17.56
N THR A 100 15.40 -5.16 17.47
CA THR A 100 15.52 -6.61 17.36
C THR A 100 15.03 -7.23 18.67
N PRO A 101 14.15 -8.27 18.63
CA PRO A 101 13.77 -8.99 19.84
C PRO A 101 15.04 -9.44 20.59
N GLN A 102 15.21 -8.97 21.84
CA GLN A 102 16.34 -9.41 22.64
C GLN A 102 16.26 -10.92 22.85
N LYS A 103 17.39 -11.64 22.74
CA LYS A 103 17.45 -13.10 22.94
C LYS A 103 16.88 -13.54 24.29
N ASP A 104 16.84 -12.64 25.28
CA ASP A 104 16.34 -12.88 26.63
C ASP A 104 14.88 -12.42 26.85
N LEU A 105 14.32 -11.62 25.96
CA LEU A 105 12.89 -11.54 25.84
C LEU A 105 12.46 -12.85 25.19
N LYS A 106 12.22 -13.85 26.04
CA LYS A 106 11.50 -15.08 25.68
C LYS A 106 10.06 -14.69 25.36
N ILE A 107 9.94 -13.85 24.31
CA ILE A 107 8.68 -13.26 23.93
C ILE A 107 7.73 -14.37 23.50
N PHE A 108 8.18 -15.55 23.22
CA PHE A 108 7.34 -16.65 22.75
C PHE A 108 8.02 -18.02 22.90
N SER A 109 8.91 -18.17 23.87
CA SER A 109 9.37 -19.47 24.33
C SER A 109 9.00 -19.64 25.79
N GLY A 110 8.12 -20.61 26.05
CA GLY A 110 7.63 -20.91 27.40
C GLY A 110 8.71 -20.89 28.45
N VAL A 111 8.53 -20.05 29.45
CA VAL A 111 9.31 -20.13 30.68
C VAL A 111 9.07 -21.50 31.28
N LYS A 112 10.07 -22.36 31.36
CA LYS A 112 10.03 -23.61 32.07
C LYS A 112 9.61 -23.33 33.54
N GLY A 113 8.35 -23.55 33.86
CA GLY A 113 7.96 -23.45 35.27
C GLY A 113 6.52 -23.11 35.61
N THR A 114 5.65 -22.64 34.71
CA THR A 114 4.24 -22.45 35.04
C THR A 114 3.39 -22.61 33.76
N THR A 115 2.49 -23.60 33.77
CA THR A 115 1.40 -23.87 32.80
C THR A 115 1.58 -23.24 31.42
N ASP A 116 1.94 -24.07 30.43
CA ASP A 116 2.24 -23.73 29.04
C ASP A 116 1.10 -22.87 28.41
N LYS A 117 1.21 -21.56 28.46
CA LYS A 117 0.34 -20.66 27.68
C LYS A 117 0.80 -20.66 26.22
N ALA A 118 -0.15 -20.66 25.30
CA ALA A 118 0.13 -20.52 23.88
C ALA A 118 0.49 -19.09 23.54
N GLY A 119 1.58 -18.88 22.79
CA GLY A 119 2.06 -17.59 22.36
C GLY A 119 1.79 -17.30 20.87
N ILE A 120 1.77 -16.03 20.49
CA ILE A 120 1.68 -15.61 19.07
C ILE A 120 3.01 -15.93 18.38
N THR A 121 2.99 -16.62 17.24
CA THR A 121 4.22 -16.94 16.53
C THR A 121 4.68 -15.79 15.62
N ASN A 122 5.98 -15.43 15.67
CA ASN A 122 6.56 -14.43 14.77
C ASN A 122 6.99 -15.10 13.46
N GLN A 123 6.04 -15.75 12.82
CA GLN A 123 6.22 -16.31 11.48
C GLN A 123 4.95 -16.05 10.67
N TRP A 124 5.01 -14.97 9.92
CA TRP A 124 3.92 -14.60 9.03
C TRP A 124 4.08 -15.31 7.70
N VAL A 125 3.06 -16.01 7.28
CA VAL A 125 3.02 -16.73 6.02
C VAL A 125 2.12 -15.99 5.06
N GLU A 126 2.66 -15.65 3.90
CA GLU A 126 1.94 -14.98 2.82
C GLU A 126 0.83 -15.90 2.28
N ARG A 127 -0.38 -15.37 2.12
CA ARG A 127 -1.57 -16.13 1.68
C ARG A 127 -2.07 -15.72 0.30
N GLY A 128 -1.56 -14.66 -0.23
CA GLY A 128 -1.96 -14.15 -1.54
C GLY A 128 -2.76 -12.87 -1.46
N PRO A 129 -3.47 -12.55 -2.54
CA PRO A 129 -3.94 -13.41 -3.65
C PRO A 129 -2.81 -13.87 -4.57
N TYR A 130 -2.94 -15.09 -5.12
CA TYR A 130 -1.88 -15.67 -5.96
C TYR A 130 -1.81 -15.06 -7.36
N SER A 131 -2.96 -14.67 -7.92
CA SER A 131 -3.09 -14.26 -9.32
C SER A 131 -3.75 -12.89 -9.51
N VAL A 132 -4.00 -12.16 -8.42
CA VAL A 132 -4.51 -10.79 -8.48
C VAL A 132 -3.35 -9.85 -8.18
N GLY A 133 -3.17 -8.83 -9.02
CA GLY A 133 -2.18 -7.78 -8.82
C GLY A 133 -2.71 -6.62 -7.97
N GLY A 134 -2.35 -5.43 -8.35
CA GLY A 134 -2.74 -4.15 -7.76
C GLY A 134 -2.18 -3.03 -8.60
N ARG A 135 -2.23 -1.81 -8.12
CA ARG A 135 -1.84 -0.60 -8.86
C ARG A 135 -0.33 -0.57 -9.18
N VAL A 136 0.01 -0.47 -10.46
CA VAL A 136 1.40 -0.46 -10.97
C VAL A 136 1.66 0.80 -11.78
N ARG A 137 2.77 1.50 -11.48
CA ARG A 137 3.19 2.72 -12.19
C ARG A 137 4.47 2.50 -13.01
N ALA A 138 5.37 1.67 -12.52
CA ALA A 138 6.71 1.52 -13.08
C ALA A 138 6.89 0.16 -13.74
N VAL A 139 7.38 0.16 -14.99
CA VAL A 139 7.72 -1.07 -15.73
C VAL A 139 9.00 -0.83 -16.54
N MET A 140 9.88 -1.83 -16.57
CA MET A 140 11.09 -1.80 -17.40
C MET A 140 11.49 -3.21 -17.80
N PHE A 141 11.81 -3.43 -19.07
CA PHE A 141 12.55 -4.62 -19.49
C PHE A 141 13.99 -4.55 -18.97
N ASP A 142 14.50 -5.65 -18.45
CA ASP A 142 15.86 -5.69 -17.88
C ASP A 142 16.90 -5.56 -19.02
N PRO A 143 17.72 -4.50 -19.03
CA PRO A 143 18.72 -4.30 -20.09
C PRO A 143 19.83 -5.37 -20.08
N ASN A 144 20.02 -6.08 -18.94
CA ASN A 144 20.99 -7.17 -18.81
C ASN A 144 20.47 -8.50 -19.35
N ASP A 145 19.18 -8.62 -19.61
CA ASP A 145 18.63 -9.84 -20.22
C ASP A 145 18.68 -9.75 -21.75
N SER A 146 19.60 -10.47 -22.32
CA SER A 146 19.77 -10.53 -23.79
C SER A 146 18.59 -11.15 -24.52
N THR A 147 17.70 -11.87 -23.80
CA THR A 147 16.51 -12.53 -24.37
C THR A 147 15.28 -11.60 -24.38
N GLY A 148 15.34 -10.48 -23.67
CA GLY A 148 14.21 -9.54 -23.55
C GLY A 148 12.99 -10.10 -22.83
N LYS A 149 13.18 -11.02 -21.92
CA LYS A 149 12.08 -11.69 -21.20
C LYS A 149 11.91 -11.20 -19.78
N LYS A 150 13.02 -10.79 -19.15
CA LYS A 150 12.98 -10.31 -17.76
C LYS A 150 12.42 -8.90 -17.68
N VAL A 151 11.46 -8.70 -16.80
CA VAL A 151 10.74 -7.43 -16.57
C VAL A 151 10.80 -7.07 -15.10
N TRP A 152 11.04 -5.79 -14.82
CA TRP A 152 10.90 -5.15 -13.52
C TRP A 152 9.57 -4.41 -13.46
N ALA A 153 8.88 -4.47 -12.30
CA ALA A 153 7.66 -3.72 -12.06
C ALA A 153 7.62 -3.16 -10.65
N GLY A 154 7.11 -1.94 -10.53
CA GLY A 154 6.95 -1.23 -9.28
C GLY A 154 5.51 -0.87 -8.98
N GLY A 155 5.02 -1.27 -7.80
CA GLY A 155 3.68 -0.97 -7.34
C GLY A 155 3.57 0.41 -6.70
N VAL A 156 2.37 0.98 -6.70
CA VAL A 156 2.00 2.15 -5.88
C VAL A 156 2.20 1.86 -4.39
N SER A 157 2.05 0.60 -4.02
CA SER A 157 2.46 0.01 -2.75
C SER A 157 2.95 -1.41 -3.00
N GLY A 158 3.62 -2.04 -2.03
CA GLY A 158 4.11 -3.42 -2.19
C GLY A 158 5.50 -3.56 -2.81
N GLY A 159 6.17 -2.46 -3.15
CA GLY A 159 7.58 -2.43 -3.49
C GLY A 159 7.92 -2.74 -4.95
N LEU A 160 9.18 -3.10 -5.17
CA LEU A 160 9.77 -3.43 -6.47
C LEU A 160 9.85 -4.95 -6.66
N TRP A 161 9.51 -5.41 -7.84
CA TRP A 161 9.46 -6.82 -8.22
C TRP A 161 10.12 -7.07 -9.57
N TYR A 162 10.49 -8.33 -9.83
CA TYR A 162 10.90 -8.75 -11.17
C TYR A 162 10.29 -10.10 -11.54
N ASN A 163 10.07 -10.27 -12.86
CA ASN A 163 9.65 -11.53 -13.49
C ASN A 163 10.75 -11.96 -14.44
N ASN A 164 11.23 -13.19 -14.34
CA ASN A 164 12.35 -13.68 -15.14
C ASN A 164 11.98 -14.10 -16.58
N ASP A 165 10.70 -14.32 -16.85
CA ASP A 165 10.19 -14.64 -18.20
C ASP A 165 8.73 -14.22 -18.32
N ILE A 166 8.50 -12.97 -18.72
CA ILE A 166 7.16 -12.39 -18.88
C ILE A 166 6.37 -13.06 -20.01
N THR A 167 7.06 -13.72 -20.96
CA THR A 167 6.42 -14.42 -22.06
C THR A 167 5.74 -15.73 -21.62
N ASN A 168 6.18 -16.28 -20.51
CA ASN A 168 5.60 -17.49 -19.91
C ASN A 168 4.54 -17.14 -18.85
N PRO A 169 3.25 -17.44 -19.08
CA PRO A 169 2.19 -17.10 -18.13
C PRO A 169 2.28 -17.84 -16.77
N ASN A 170 3.21 -18.79 -16.64
CA ASN A 170 3.42 -19.55 -15.41
C ASN A 170 4.60 -19.04 -14.58
N THR A 171 5.37 -18.10 -15.07
CA THR A 171 6.48 -17.52 -14.30
C THR A 171 5.94 -16.65 -13.17
N GLU A 172 6.41 -16.91 -11.96
CA GLU A 172 6.07 -16.12 -10.77
C GLU A 172 6.95 -14.88 -10.67
N TRP A 173 6.37 -13.83 -10.10
CA TRP A 173 7.12 -12.63 -9.72
C TRP A 173 7.93 -12.86 -8.44
N THR A 174 9.04 -12.16 -8.33
CA THR A 174 9.93 -12.18 -7.17
C THR A 174 10.05 -10.78 -6.60
N LEU A 175 9.79 -10.64 -5.29
CA LEU A 175 9.99 -9.39 -4.56
C LEU A 175 11.48 -9.08 -4.42
N VAL A 176 11.84 -7.81 -4.53
CA VAL A 176 13.18 -7.29 -4.23
C VAL A 176 13.31 -7.04 -2.73
N ASP A 177 13.81 -8.02 -1.98
CA ASP A 177 13.90 -7.96 -0.51
C ASP A 177 14.87 -6.89 0.01
N ALA A 178 15.87 -6.52 -0.78
CA ALA A 178 16.83 -5.47 -0.41
C ALA A 178 16.26 -4.05 -0.49
N PHE A 179 15.00 -3.94 -0.89
CA PHE A 179 14.36 -2.66 -1.05
C PHE A 179 13.85 -2.14 0.31
N TRP A 180 13.77 -0.92 0.49
CA TRP A 180 13.67 0.03 1.60
C TRP A 180 12.34 0.10 2.35
N SER A 181 12.26 1.11 3.23
CA SER A 181 11.07 1.50 4.01
C SER A 181 9.92 2.11 3.17
N ASN A 182 10.20 2.62 1.97
CA ASN A 182 9.15 3.09 1.06
C ASN A 182 8.80 2.00 0.06
N THR A 183 7.56 1.58 0.07
CA THR A 183 7.06 0.52 -0.81
C THR A 183 6.43 1.06 -2.09
N THR A 184 6.49 2.38 -2.32
CA THR A 184 5.91 3.05 -3.48
C THR A 184 6.96 3.28 -4.56
N VAL A 185 6.74 2.73 -5.74
CA VAL A 185 7.61 2.90 -6.90
C VAL A 185 6.83 3.58 -8.01
N SER A 186 7.25 4.80 -8.37
CA SER A 186 6.58 5.63 -9.38
C SER A 186 7.16 5.48 -10.79
N CYS A 187 8.48 5.30 -10.88
CA CYS A 187 9.17 5.11 -12.16
C CYS A 187 10.45 4.29 -11.98
N ILE A 188 10.90 3.66 -13.04
CA ILE A 188 12.18 2.93 -13.12
C ILE A 188 12.83 3.18 -14.48
N THR A 189 14.14 3.38 -14.50
CA THR A 189 14.92 3.56 -15.73
C THR A 189 16.32 3.00 -15.59
N SER A 190 16.94 2.60 -16.70
CA SER A 190 18.32 2.14 -16.75
C SER A 190 19.25 3.19 -17.36
N ASP A 191 20.53 3.09 -17.03
CA ASP A 191 21.56 3.92 -17.65
C ASP A 191 21.95 3.34 -19.03
N PRO A 192 21.82 4.10 -20.13
CA PRO A 192 22.14 3.62 -21.47
C PRO A 192 23.63 3.34 -21.68
N ASN A 193 24.53 3.89 -20.84
CA ASN A 193 25.97 3.65 -20.89
C ASN A 193 26.43 2.49 -20.01
N ASN A 194 25.60 2.07 -19.03
CA ASN A 194 25.92 0.97 -18.14
C ASN A 194 24.65 0.23 -17.68
N SER A 195 24.39 -0.90 -18.31
CA SER A 195 23.21 -1.72 -18.02
C SER A 195 23.11 -2.27 -16.58
N GLN A 196 24.17 -2.15 -15.75
CA GLN A 196 24.11 -2.51 -14.33
C GLN A 196 23.54 -1.39 -13.47
N ILE A 197 23.36 -0.19 -14.00
CA ILE A 197 22.88 0.96 -13.26
C ILE A 197 21.40 1.19 -13.56
N PHE A 198 20.56 1.14 -12.51
CA PHE A 198 19.14 1.52 -12.59
C PHE A 198 18.85 2.62 -11.58
N TYR A 199 17.83 3.40 -11.87
CA TYR A 199 17.27 4.43 -11.00
C TYR A 199 15.78 4.17 -10.78
N VAL A 200 15.33 4.33 -9.54
CA VAL A 200 13.93 4.20 -9.15
C VAL A 200 13.49 5.48 -8.46
N GLY A 201 12.43 6.09 -8.97
CA GLY A 201 11.71 7.17 -8.33
C GLY A 201 10.59 6.65 -7.43
N THR A 202 10.23 7.42 -6.41
CA THR A 202 9.24 7.02 -5.41
C THR A 202 8.16 8.06 -5.21
N GLY A 203 7.02 7.60 -4.68
CA GLY A 203 5.83 8.39 -4.36
C GLY A 203 4.72 8.24 -5.40
N GLU A 204 3.52 8.62 -5.01
CA GLU A 204 2.37 8.60 -5.90
C GLU A 204 1.76 10.00 -6.00
N VAL A 205 1.91 10.62 -7.17
CA VAL A 205 1.56 12.03 -7.37
C VAL A 205 0.08 12.22 -7.72
N GLU A 206 -0.57 11.20 -8.26
CA GLU A 206 -1.94 11.24 -8.77
C GLU A 206 -2.96 11.24 -7.63
N THR A 207 -2.84 10.35 -6.67
CA THR A 207 -3.75 10.21 -5.52
C THR A 207 -3.12 10.66 -4.20
N SER A 208 -1.79 10.70 -4.10
CA SER A 208 -1.05 11.06 -2.88
C SER A 208 -1.22 10.08 -1.71
N ASP A 209 -1.60 8.85 -1.98
CA ASP A 209 -1.70 7.78 -0.97
C ASP A 209 -0.38 7.53 -0.24
N PHE A 210 0.72 7.72 -0.98
CA PHE A 210 2.06 7.50 -0.45
C PHE A 210 3.00 8.62 -0.88
N SER A 211 3.67 9.18 0.09
CA SER A 211 4.72 10.17 -0.16
C SER A 211 5.97 9.54 -0.72
N GLY A 212 6.61 10.23 -1.64
CA GLY A 212 7.92 9.88 -2.13
C GLY A 212 9.00 10.08 -1.07
N LEU A 213 9.99 9.19 -1.06
CA LEU A 213 11.22 9.33 -0.27
C LEU A 213 12.44 9.59 -1.17
N GLY A 214 12.24 10.11 -2.39
CA GLY A 214 13.31 10.47 -3.31
C GLY A 214 13.66 9.37 -4.30
N ILE A 215 14.97 9.21 -4.59
CA ILE A 215 15.50 8.35 -5.66
C ILE A 215 16.44 7.29 -5.09
N TRP A 216 16.28 6.06 -5.56
CA TRP A 216 17.19 4.94 -5.28
C TRP A 216 17.96 4.54 -6.53
N LYS A 217 19.18 4.03 -6.34
CA LYS A 217 20.09 3.57 -7.40
C LYS A 217 20.62 2.19 -7.07
N THR A 218 20.73 1.35 -8.09
CA THR A 218 21.55 0.14 -8.09
C THR A 218 22.75 0.33 -9.02
N THR A 219 23.83 -0.38 -8.76
CA THR A 219 25.03 -0.46 -9.61
C THR A 219 25.44 -1.90 -9.95
N ASP A 220 24.59 -2.86 -9.58
CA ASP A 220 24.80 -4.29 -9.70
C ASP A 220 23.60 -5.03 -10.30
N GLY A 221 22.86 -4.36 -11.20
CA GLY A 221 21.73 -4.94 -11.92
C GLY A 221 20.54 -5.25 -11.03
N GLY A 222 20.35 -4.50 -9.95
CA GLY A 222 19.20 -4.61 -9.05
C GLY A 222 19.39 -5.56 -7.86
N SER A 223 20.61 -6.05 -7.62
CA SER A 223 20.91 -6.93 -6.47
C SER A 223 20.97 -6.16 -5.16
N THR A 224 21.53 -4.93 -5.18
CA THR A 224 21.56 -4.02 -4.03
C THR A 224 21.10 -2.62 -4.43
N TRP A 225 20.54 -1.88 -3.46
CA TRP A 225 19.96 -0.56 -3.69
C TRP A 225 20.39 0.45 -2.63
N GLN A 226 20.62 1.68 -3.05
CA GLN A 226 20.98 2.79 -2.18
C GLN A 226 20.11 4.01 -2.50
N GLN A 227 19.60 4.67 -1.47
CA GLN A 227 19.00 5.99 -1.60
C GLN A 227 20.10 7.01 -1.93
N ILE A 228 19.96 7.71 -3.05
CA ILE A 228 20.94 8.70 -3.53
C ILE A 228 20.42 10.14 -3.48
N PHE A 229 19.11 10.30 -3.40
CA PHE A 229 18.45 11.59 -3.28
C PHE A 229 17.26 11.46 -2.32
N ALA A 230 17.18 12.37 -1.37
CA ALA A 230 16.04 12.52 -0.47
C ALA A 230 15.52 13.94 -0.54
N PHE A 231 14.23 14.14 -0.41
CA PHE A 231 13.67 15.47 -0.27
C PHE A 231 14.09 16.04 1.08
N GLU A 232 14.60 17.26 1.07
CA GLU A 232 14.67 18.02 2.29
C GLU A 232 13.23 18.25 2.74
N ASN A 233 12.95 17.99 4.02
CA ASN A 233 11.62 18.19 4.57
C ASN A 233 11.15 19.58 4.23
N GLY A 234 10.16 19.72 3.34
CA GLY A 234 9.70 20.98 2.79
C GLY A 234 9.40 21.99 3.87
N TYR A 235 10.12 23.10 3.89
CA TYR A 235 9.89 24.18 4.83
C TYR A 235 8.86 25.16 4.26
N GLY A 236 7.71 25.28 4.91
CA GLY A 236 6.92 26.49 4.77
C GLY A 236 7.71 27.66 5.34
N GLY A 237 7.57 28.87 4.77
CA GLY A 237 8.30 30.08 5.19
C GLY A 237 8.24 30.47 6.67
N ASN A 238 7.54 29.68 7.50
CA ASN A 238 7.41 29.81 8.94
C ASN A 238 8.09 28.65 9.72
N GLY A 239 8.97 27.88 9.08
CA GLY A 239 9.65 26.72 9.72
C GLY A 239 8.75 25.49 9.90
N VAL A 240 7.56 25.49 9.36
CA VAL A 240 6.64 24.34 9.37
C VAL A 240 6.87 23.53 8.11
N LYS A 241 7.31 22.29 8.27
CA LYS A 241 7.52 21.33 7.20
C LYS A 241 6.16 20.86 6.67
N ARG A 242 5.81 21.24 5.45
CA ARG A 242 4.54 20.83 4.83
C ARG A 242 4.79 20.50 3.37
N GLY A 243 4.85 19.29 2.97
CA GLY A 243 4.89 18.93 1.58
C GLY A 243 5.33 17.52 1.38
N ASN A 244 4.58 16.81 0.58
CA ASN A 244 4.95 15.53 0.06
C ASN A 244 5.40 15.76 -1.39
N TYR A 245 6.59 15.28 -1.70
CA TYR A 245 7.14 15.32 -3.05
C TYR A 245 7.24 13.92 -3.61
N ASN A 246 7.06 13.82 -4.91
CA ASN A 246 7.08 12.55 -5.63
C ASN A 246 7.96 12.69 -6.87
N VAL A 247 8.51 11.58 -7.35
CA VAL A 247 9.35 11.52 -8.54
C VAL A 247 8.62 10.76 -9.65
N PRO A 248 7.72 11.42 -10.43
CA PRO A 248 6.92 10.72 -11.46
C PRO A 248 7.74 10.23 -12.63
N ALA A 249 8.88 10.86 -12.94
CA ALA A 249 9.70 10.48 -14.09
C ALA A 249 11.20 10.64 -13.81
N ILE A 250 11.99 9.69 -14.32
CA ILE A 250 13.46 9.76 -14.39
C ILE A 250 13.89 9.28 -15.78
N LYS A 251 14.78 10.01 -16.44
CA LYS A 251 15.44 9.59 -17.68
C LYS A 251 16.94 9.81 -17.60
N VAL A 252 17.70 8.94 -18.26
CA VAL A 252 19.14 9.05 -18.36
C VAL A 252 19.52 9.33 -19.80
N VAL A 253 20.24 10.41 -20.00
CA VAL A 253 20.73 10.84 -21.33
C VAL A 253 22.18 10.41 -21.51
N ASN A 254 22.48 9.82 -22.66
CA ASN A 254 23.85 9.57 -23.09
C ASN A 254 24.44 10.84 -23.72
N ASN A 255 25.19 11.61 -22.96
CA ASN A 255 25.89 12.77 -23.46
C ASN A 255 27.34 12.40 -23.82
N ASN A 256 27.55 11.96 -25.07
CA ASN A 256 28.87 11.56 -25.61
C ASN A 256 29.60 10.52 -24.71
N GLY A 257 28.90 9.54 -24.22
CA GLY A 257 29.45 8.49 -23.35
C GLY A 257 29.41 8.81 -21.85
N ALA A 258 29.00 10.03 -21.45
CA ALA A 258 28.72 10.38 -20.07
C ALA A 258 27.22 10.29 -19.78
N SER A 259 26.85 9.74 -18.65
CA SER A 259 25.45 9.63 -18.21
C SER A 259 25.01 10.90 -17.49
N GLU A 260 23.96 11.53 -17.96
CA GLU A 260 23.28 12.63 -17.28
C GLU A 260 21.88 12.19 -16.87
N VAL A 261 21.56 12.27 -15.58
CA VAL A 261 20.29 11.84 -15.03
C VAL A 261 19.38 13.04 -14.83
N TYR A 262 18.18 12.98 -15.39
CA TYR A 262 17.14 13.99 -15.21
C TYR A 262 15.99 13.37 -14.41
N ALA A 263 15.57 14.04 -13.34
CA ALA A 263 14.48 13.61 -12.47
C ALA A 263 13.43 14.72 -12.34
N GLY A 264 12.23 14.40 -12.70
CA GLY A 264 11.08 15.27 -12.49
C GLY A 264 10.56 15.12 -11.06
N VAL A 265 10.29 16.24 -10.39
CA VAL A 265 9.72 16.29 -9.05
C VAL A 265 8.43 17.09 -9.08
N ALA A 266 7.37 16.53 -8.51
CA ALA A 266 6.08 17.17 -8.36
C ALA A 266 5.60 17.10 -6.90
N GLY A 267 4.92 18.16 -6.46
CA GLY A 267 4.27 18.20 -5.16
C GLY A 267 3.04 17.29 -5.14
N SER A 268 2.72 16.75 -3.95
CA SER A 268 1.57 15.89 -3.80
C SER A 268 0.25 16.66 -3.71
N TYR A 269 -0.83 15.96 -3.97
CA TYR A 269 -2.17 16.51 -4.20
C TYR A 269 -2.84 17.14 -2.96
N PHE A 270 -2.46 16.78 -1.72
CA PHE A 270 -3.04 17.32 -0.46
C PHE A 270 -2.35 18.51 0.13
N ALA A 271 -1.43 18.92 -0.57
CA ALA A 271 -0.85 20.18 -0.25
C ALA A 271 -1.98 21.24 -0.17
N ASP A 272 -2.22 21.84 1.00
CA ASP A 272 -3.13 22.98 1.13
C ASP A 272 -2.59 24.16 0.31
N ALA A 273 -3.26 24.46 -0.79
CA ALA A 273 -2.86 25.54 -1.70
C ALA A 273 -2.77 26.91 -1.03
N ALA A 274 -3.46 27.13 0.09
CA ALA A 274 -3.45 28.40 0.80
C ALA A 274 -2.23 28.56 1.73
N THR A 275 -1.61 27.45 2.17
CA THR A 275 -0.48 27.45 3.12
C THR A 275 0.80 26.88 2.53
N PHE A 276 0.77 26.41 1.30
CA PHE A 276 1.90 25.78 0.62
C PHE A 276 2.93 26.79 0.15
N ALA A 277 3.76 27.16 1.05
CA ALA A 277 5.07 27.71 0.73
C ALA A 277 6.11 26.64 0.34
N SER A 278 5.73 25.36 0.21
CA SER A 278 6.63 24.23 0.18
C SER A 278 6.80 23.55 -1.18
N LEU A 279 6.28 24.13 -2.25
CA LEU A 279 6.60 23.69 -3.61
C LEU A 279 7.96 24.22 -4.11
N ASP A 280 8.84 24.60 -3.21
CA ASP A 280 10.20 25.03 -3.49
C ASP A 280 11.09 23.90 -4.02
N GLN A 281 10.71 22.63 -3.79
CA GLN A 281 11.43 21.47 -4.30
C GLN A 281 10.81 20.85 -5.57
N SER A 282 9.62 21.27 -5.99
CA SER A 282 9.10 20.86 -7.31
C SER A 282 9.96 21.42 -8.42
N GLY A 283 10.22 20.61 -9.44
CA GLY A 283 10.99 21.03 -10.59
C GLY A 283 11.74 19.89 -11.28
N LEU A 284 12.57 20.27 -12.26
CA LEU A 284 13.47 19.34 -12.94
C LEU A 284 14.84 19.38 -12.25
N TYR A 285 15.31 18.21 -11.86
CA TYR A 285 16.64 18.01 -11.29
C TYR A 285 17.56 17.35 -12.28
N LYS A 286 18.85 17.68 -12.19
CA LYS A 286 19.92 17.06 -13.00
C LYS A 286 21.04 16.55 -12.11
N SER A 287 21.58 15.40 -12.47
CA SER A 287 22.82 14.85 -11.92
C SER A 287 23.77 14.48 -13.07
N THR A 288 25.05 14.81 -12.92
CA THR A 288 26.12 14.44 -13.87
C THR A 288 27.02 13.32 -13.33
N ASP A 289 26.83 12.92 -12.09
CA ASP A 289 27.56 11.82 -11.43
C ASP A 289 26.64 10.65 -11.03
N GLY A 290 25.34 10.81 -11.32
CA GLY A 290 24.30 9.84 -10.98
C GLY A 290 24.06 9.66 -9.48
N THR A 291 24.44 10.67 -8.67
CA THR A 291 24.30 10.65 -7.20
C THR A 291 23.90 12.00 -6.64
N ASN A 292 24.53 13.07 -7.06
CA ASN A 292 24.23 14.42 -6.59
C ASN A 292 23.31 15.14 -7.57
N PHE A 293 22.13 15.53 -7.10
CA PHE A 293 21.10 16.19 -7.90
C PHE A 293 21.01 17.67 -7.58
N THR A 294 20.88 18.49 -8.62
CA THR A 294 20.68 19.94 -8.53
C THR A 294 19.45 20.35 -9.31
N ILE A 295 18.60 21.20 -8.75
CA ILE A 295 17.42 21.72 -9.44
C ILE A 295 17.83 22.67 -10.57
N LEU A 296 17.19 22.56 -11.72
CA LEU A 296 17.45 23.40 -12.89
C LEU A 296 16.59 24.65 -12.85
N ASN A 297 17.19 25.78 -12.49
CA ASN A 297 16.51 27.09 -12.47
C ASN A 297 16.10 27.57 -13.88
N SER A 298 16.64 26.99 -14.94
CA SER A 298 16.25 27.26 -16.33
C SER A 298 14.81 26.85 -16.66
N LEU A 299 14.18 26.08 -15.77
CA LEU A 299 12.78 25.65 -15.88
C LEU A 299 11.97 26.13 -14.68
N PHE A 300 11.98 27.45 -14.43
CA PHE A 300 11.26 28.11 -13.36
C PHE A 300 10.25 29.14 -13.90
N SER A 301 9.15 29.29 -13.18
CA SER A 301 8.19 30.38 -13.33
C SER A 301 7.99 31.08 -11.98
N SER A 302 8.09 32.39 -11.98
CA SER A 302 7.90 33.22 -10.77
C SER A 302 8.76 32.78 -9.58
N GLY A 303 9.99 32.31 -9.85
CA GLY A 303 10.96 31.88 -8.84
C GLY A 303 10.72 30.46 -8.29
N ARG A 304 9.88 29.64 -8.94
CA ARG A 304 9.57 28.27 -8.57
C ARG A 304 9.66 27.33 -9.78
N GLY A 305 10.05 26.08 -9.53
CA GLY A 305 10.03 25.03 -10.54
C GLY A 305 8.59 24.63 -10.92
N TYR A 306 8.44 24.14 -12.14
CA TYR A 306 7.20 23.51 -12.57
C TYR A 306 7.04 22.12 -11.92
N ASP A 307 5.81 21.70 -11.67
CA ASP A 307 5.51 20.32 -11.31
C ASP A 307 5.64 19.43 -12.57
N ILE A 308 6.67 18.60 -12.57
CA ILE A 308 7.02 17.77 -13.73
C ILE A 308 6.14 16.51 -13.70
N GLN A 309 5.57 16.16 -14.84
CA GLN A 309 4.82 14.91 -15.02
C GLN A 309 5.62 13.86 -15.76
N ASP A 310 6.29 14.28 -16.85
CA ASP A 310 6.91 13.34 -17.77
C ASP A 310 8.19 13.91 -18.37
N ILE A 311 9.13 13.05 -18.72
CA ILE A 311 10.41 13.40 -19.34
C ILE A 311 10.68 12.39 -20.43
N GLU A 312 10.94 12.88 -21.67
CA GLU A 312 11.36 12.06 -22.79
C GLU A 312 12.66 12.53 -23.41
N VAL A 313 13.37 11.60 -24.07
CA VAL A 313 14.66 11.86 -24.71
C VAL A 313 14.52 11.55 -26.18
N GLY A 314 14.62 12.56 -27.01
CA GLY A 314 14.53 12.42 -28.47
C GLY A 314 15.75 11.68 -29.09
N ALA A 315 15.60 11.22 -30.32
CA ALA A 315 16.66 10.55 -31.07
C ALA A 315 17.91 11.46 -31.30
N ASP A 316 17.76 12.78 -31.12
CA ASP A 316 18.82 13.78 -31.12
C ASP A 316 19.37 14.12 -29.72
N ASN A 317 19.04 13.33 -28.73
CA ASN A 317 19.29 13.59 -27.28
C ASN A 317 18.66 14.89 -26.76
N ALA A 318 17.71 15.50 -27.45
CA ALA A 318 16.94 16.60 -26.90
C ALA A 318 16.06 16.11 -25.75
N ILE A 319 15.97 16.90 -24.68
CA ILE A 319 15.19 16.60 -23.50
C ILE A 319 13.84 17.28 -23.64
N TRP A 320 12.78 16.50 -23.58
CA TRP A 320 11.40 16.97 -23.58
C TRP A 320 10.81 16.79 -22.18
N VAL A 321 10.15 17.80 -21.67
CA VAL A 321 9.62 17.82 -20.31
C VAL A 321 8.17 18.27 -20.35
N ALA A 322 7.27 17.43 -19.90
CA ALA A 322 5.87 17.74 -19.77
C ALA A 322 5.50 18.04 -18.31
N THR A 323 4.53 18.91 -18.11
CA THR A 323 4.13 19.41 -16.82
C THR A 323 2.74 18.97 -16.43
N ARG A 324 2.43 19.11 -15.15
CA ARG A 324 1.11 18.88 -14.58
C ARG A 324 0.64 20.08 -13.76
N ARG A 325 -0.62 20.04 -13.37
CA ARG A 325 -1.22 20.99 -12.44
C ARG A 325 -0.32 21.16 -11.21
N SER A 326 0.03 22.38 -10.90
CA SER A 326 0.58 22.73 -9.60
C SER A 326 -0.53 22.86 -8.58
N LEU A 327 -0.27 22.39 -7.38
CA LEU A 327 -1.17 22.61 -6.25
C LEU A 327 -1.00 23.98 -5.60
N TYR A 328 0.01 24.71 -6.02
CA TYR A 328 0.25 26.08 -5.55
C TYR A 328 -0.66 27.05 -6.29
N SER A 329 -1.58 27.69 -5.57
CA SER A 329 -2.47 28.70 -6.14
C SER A 329 -1.67 29.89 -6.69
N GLY A 330 -1.92 30.23 -7.95
CA GLY A 330 -1.25 31.34 -8.64
C GLY A 330 -0.04 30.96 -9.48
N THR A 331 0.31 29.66 -9.58
CA THR A 331 1.27 29.18 -10.58
C THR A 331 0.56 28.63 -11.80
N THR A 332 1.13 28.85 -12.98
CA THR A 332 0.64 28.34 -14.26
C THR A 332 1.44 27.12 -14.68
N SER A 333 1.50 26.09 -13.81
CA SER A 333 2.41 24.97 -13.97
C SER A 333 1.98 23.98 -15.05
N GLY A 334 0.71 23.59 -15.09
CA GLY A 334 0.24 22.55 -16.02
C GLY A 334 0.11 22.99 -17.46
N GLY A 335 -0.18 22.03 -18.33
CA GLY A 335 -0.51 22.28 -19.73
C GLY A 335 0.65 22.62 -20.63
N LYS A 336 1.91 22.35 -20.25
CA LYS A 336 3.10 22.79 -21.00
C LYS A 336 4.04 21.66 -21.36
N ILE A 337 4.70 21.81 -22.51
CA ILE A 337 5.86 20.99 -22.89
C ILE A 337 7.04 21.93 -23.14
N PHE A 338 8.15 21.61 -22.52
CA PHE A 338 9.42 22.28 -22.70
C PHE A 338 10.42 21.38 -23.43
N LYS A 339 11.27 21.96 -24.24
CA LYS A 339 12.36 21.26 -24.94
C LYS A 339 13.71 21.91 -24.67
N SER A 340 14.72 21.11 -24.41
CA SER A 340 16.12 21.51 -24.37
C SER A 340 16.92 20.74 -25.40
N ALA A 341 17.65 21.44 -26.25
CA ALA A 341 18.59 20.86 -27.19
C ALA A 341 20.07 21.06 -26.74
N ASN A 342 20.28 21.47 -25.48
CA ASN A 342 21.61 21.82 -24.94
C ASN A 342 21.82 21.24 -23.54
N ASN A 343 21.39 20.01 -23.32
CA ASN A 343 21.59 19.25 -22.09
C ASN A 343 21.06 19.98 -20.82
N GLY A 344 19.87 20.59 -20.92
CA GLY A 344 19.21 21.26 -19.81
C GLY A 344 19.75 22.63 -19.43
N VAL A 345 20.69 23.21 -20.19
CA VAL A 345 21.22 24.56 -19.96
C VAL A 345 20.10 25.61 -20.12
N SER A 346 19.25 25.40 -21.14
CA SER A 346 18.05 26.22 -21.35
C SER A 346 16.90 25.35 -21.87
N PHE A 347 15.67 25.79 -21.57
CA PHE A 347 14.44 25.20 -22.06
C PHE A 347 13.59 26.21 -22.80
N THR A 348 12.99 25.78 -23.89
CA THR A 348 12.00 26.56 -24.64
C THR A 348 10.62 25.95 -24.43
N ASN A 349 9.63 26.74 -24.09
CA ASN A 349 8.23 26.32 -24.09
C ASN A 349 7.82 26.10 -25.57
N VAL A 350 7.67 24.85 -25.97
CA VAL A 350 7.34 24.43 -27.35
C VAL A 350 5.85 24.14 -27.54
N TYR A 351 5.12 23.95 -26.44
CA TYR A 351 3.67 23.76 -26.45
C TYR A 351 3.01 24.26 -25.18
N ASP A 352 1.89 24.97 -25.30
CA ASP A 352 1.08 25.43 -24.19
C ASP A 352 -0.40 25.23 -24.57
N VAL A 353 -1.09 24.34 -23.82
CA VAL A 353 -2.51 24.06 -24.07
C VAL A 353 -3.42 25.20 -23.61
N GLY A 354 -2.87 26.21 -22.89
CA GLY A 354 -3.64 27.31 -22.32
C GLY A 354 -4.45 26.95 -21.08
N ASN A 355 -4.29 25.76 -20.53
CA ASN A 355 -4.93 25.33 -19.30
C ASN A 355 -3.88 24.91 -18.24
N ALA A 356 -3.69 25.73 -17.22
CA ALA A 356 -2.75 25.48 -16.12
C ALA A 356 -3.10 24.27 -15.25
N ASN A 357 -4.31 23.73 -15.39
CA ASN A 357 -4.76 22.54 -14.64
C ASN A 357 -4.49 21.23 -15.37
N SER A 358 -4.08 21.24 -16.64
CA SER A 358 -3.90 20.03 -17.43
C SER A 358 -2.66 19.24 -17.03
N ARG A 359 -2.83 17.92 -16.86
CA ARG A 359 -1.75 16.92 -16.90
C ARG A 359 -1.37 16.70 -18.36
N VAL A 360 -0.06 16.65 -18.62
CA VAL A 360 0.49 16.43 -19.98
C VAL A 360 1.45 15.25 -19.97
N MET A 361 1.26 14.33 -20.91
CA MET A 361 2.23 13.31 -21.29
C MET A 361 2.85 13.71 -22.65
N VAL A 362 4.14 13.48 -22.78
CA VAL A 362 4.87 13.72 -24.03
C VAL A 362 5.52 12.42 -24.50
N GLU A 363 5.37 12.10 -25.76
CA GLU A 363 6.01 10.95 -26.38
C GLU A 363 6.80 11.39 -27.60
N VAL A 364 8.03 10.92 -27.73
CA VAL A 364 8.95 11.30 -28.80
C VAL A 364 9.25 10.12 -29.70
N SER A 365 9.31 10.34 -31.03
CA SER A 365 9.69 9.27 -31.92
C SER A 365 11.09 8.76 -31.64
N ALA A 366 11.25 7.45 -31.54
CA ALA A 366 12.54 6.80 -31.34
C ALA A 366 13.49 6.95 -32.56
N THR A 367 12.93 7.28 -33.75
CA THR A 367 13.69 7.32 -35.02
C THR A 367 13.72 8.68 -35.69
N ASN A 368 12.77 9.57 -35.36
CA ASN A 368 12.63 10.88 -35.98
C ASN A 368 12.68 12.01 -34.95
N PRO A 369 13.80 12.73 -34.78
CA PRO A 369 13.95 13.77 -33.78
C PRO A 369 13.03 15.00 -33.97
N LEU A 370 12.36 15.08 -35.11
CA LEU A 370 11.42 16.18 -35.40
C LEU A 370 9.98 15.83 -35.00
N LYS A 371 9.69 14.56 -34.67
CA LYS A 371 8.34 14.12 -34.41
C LYS A 371 8.13 13.80 -32.95
N ALA A 372 7.07 14.37 -32.40
CA ALA A 372 6.62 14.09 -31.03
C ALA A 372 5.08 14.21 -30.94
N TYR A 373 4.54 13.59 -29.92
CA TYR A 373 3.12 13.65 -29.57
C TYR A 373 2.94 14.21 -28.17
N ALA A 374 1.83 14.88 -27.96
CA ALA A 374 1.37 15.36 -26.65
C ALA A 374 -0.04 14.84 -26.40
N LEU A 375 -0.24 14.12 -25.30
CA LEU A 375 -1.56 13.72 -24.81
C LEU A 375 -1.82 14.43 -23.51
N MET A 376 -3.00 15.04 -23.36
CA MET A 376 -3.24 15.89 -22.20
C MET A 376 -4.71 15.88 -21.76
N GLU A 377 -4.87 16.08 -20.47
CA GLU A 377 -6.13 16.41 -19.86
C GLU A 377 -6.67 17.70 -20.50
N GLY A 378 -7.90 17.66 -20.93
CA GLY A 378 -8.55 18.77 -21.65
C GLY A 378 -8.97 19.92 -20.74
N ALA A 379 -9.46 20.98 -21.39
CA ALA A 379 -9.81 22.22 -20.67
C ALA A 379 -11.23 22.21 -20.10
N ASN A 380 -12.12 21.37 -20.64
CA ASN A 380 -13.56 21.39 -20.31
C ASN A 380 -14.27 20.14 -20.84
N THR A 381 -15.55 20.02 -20.55
CA THR A 381 -16.42 18.90 -20.94
C THR A 381 -16.62 18.71 -22.45
N SER A 382 -16.43 19.75 -23.23
CA SER A 382 -16.55 19.65 -24.71
C SER A 382 -15.25 19.15 -25.37
N GLU A 383 -14.13 19.23 -24.63
CA GLU A 383 -12.82 18.75 -25.02
C GLU A 383 -12.13 18.14 -23.80
N PRO A 384 -12.60 16.95 -23.36
CA PRO A 384 -12.09 16.31 -22.12
C PRO A 384 -10.66 15.80 -22.26
N ILE A 385 -10.25 15.40 -23.46
CA ILE A 385 -8.90 14.98 -23.82
C ILE A 385 -8.45 15.75 -25.05
N ARG A 386 -7.20 16.16 -25.04
CA ARG A 386 -6.56 16.76 -26.21
C ARG A 386 -5.30 16.00 -26.59
N MET A 387 -5.11 15.78 -27.88
CA MET A 387 -3.88 15.26 -28.44
C MET A 387 -3.37 16.18 -29.56
N ALA A 388 -2.05 16.39 -29.58
CA ALA A 388 -1.40 17.14 -30.65
C ALA A 388 -0.12 16.41 -31.08
N LYS A 389 0.32 16.66 -32.31
CA LYS A 389 1.62 16.19 -32.82
C LYS A 389 2.42 17.31 -33.45
N THR A 390 3.73 17.21 -33.35
CA THR A 390 4.69 18.01 -34.10
C THR A 390 5.46 17.13 -35.06
N ILE A 391 5.86 17.70 -36.22
CA ILE A 391 6.72 17.07 -37.24
C ILE A 391 7.91 17.97 -37.57
N ASP A 392 8.10 19.04 -36.84
CA ASP A 392 9.14 20.05 -37.03
C ASP A 392 9.91 20.37 -35.73
N GLY A 393 9.96 19.39 -34.83
CA GLY A 393 10.73 19.47 -33.59
C GLY A 393 10.15 20.38 -32.54
N GLY A 394 8.82 20.61 -32.56
CA GLY A 394 8.10 21.43 -31.61
C GLY A 394 7.91 22.87 -32.04
N THR A 395 8.29 23.25 -33.26
CA THR A 395 8.08 24.61 -33.77
C THR A 395 6.61 24.88 -34.03
N THR A 396 5.89 23.89 -34.59
CA THR A 396 4.45 23.92 -34.76
C THR A 396 3.81 22.63 -34.27
N TRP A 397 2.55 22.73 -33.83
CA TRP A 397 1.78 21.59 -33.35
C TRP A 397 0.44 21.51 -34.08
N ILE A 398 0.09 20.30 -34.48
CA ILE A 398 -1.14 19.98 -35.18
C ILE A 398 -2.04 19.21 -34.21
N SER A 399 -3.20 19.76 -33.89
CA SER A 399 -4.18 19.00 -33.08
C SER A 399 -4.64 17.78 -33.86
N THR A 400 -4.50 16.61 -33.28
CA THR A 400 -5.00 15.35 -33.84
C THR A 400 -6.38 14.99 -33.27
N ASN A 401 -6.85 15.77 -32.33
CA ASN A 401 -8.19 15.80 -31.76
C ASN A 401 -8.77 14.42 -31.44
N VAL A 402 -8.17 13.75 -30.46
CA VAL A 402 -8.64 12.45 -29.95
C VAL A 402 -10.14 12.52 -29.59
N ALA A 403 -10.58 13.66 -29.04
CA ALA A 403 -11.98 13.87 -28.65
C ALA A 403 -12.92 14.12 -29.83
N ALA A 404 -12.47 14.82 -30.89
CA ALA A 404 -13.32 15.17 -32.02
C ALA A 404 -13.16 14.22 -33.24
N SER A 405 -12.10 13.41 -33.32
CA SER A 405 -11.79 12.57 -34.46
C SER A 405 -12.41 11.17 -34.44
N GLY A 406 -13.37 10.94 -33.53
CA GLY A 406 -14.23 9.76 -33.65
C GLY A 406 -13.68 8.49 -32.98
N ILE A 407 -13.07 8.57 -31.79
CA ILE A 407 -13.07 7.40 -30.90
C ILE A 407 -14.52 7.16 -30.52
N THR A 408 -15.17 6.27 -31.22
CA THR A 408 -16.51 5.80 -30.87
C THR A 408 -16.30 4.74 -29.79
N LEU A 409 -16.59 5.06 -28.54
CA LEU A 409 -16.57 4.07 -27.45
C LEU A 409 -17.66 3.02 -27.72
N PRO A 410 -17.36 1.72 -27.53
CA PRO A 410 -18.32 0.66 -27.82
C PRO A 410 -19.58 0.72 -26.94
N ASN A 411 -19.50 1.36 -25.77
CA ASN A 411 -20.64 1.48 -24.85
C ASN A 411 -20.58 2.76 -24.00
N PRO A 412 -21.04 3.89 -24.54
CA PRO A 412 -21.08 5.15 -23.81
C PRO A 412 -22.05 5.13 -22.61
N ILE A 413 -22.95 4.16 -22.52
CA ILE A 413 -24.00 4.10 -21.48
C ILE A 413 -23.44 3.66 -20.12
N ASP A 414 -22.34 2.91 -20.08
CA ASP A 414 -21.80 2.33 -18.83
C ASP A 414 -21.37 3.35 -17.78
N THR A 415 -21.08 4.57 -18.14
CA THR A 415 -20.46 5.54 -17.24
C THR A 415 -21.14 6.90 -17.15
N GLY A 416 -22.08 7.22 -18.03
CA GLY A 416 -22.64 8.55 -18.16
C GLY A 416 -21.62 9.63 -18.61
N GLN A 417 -20.44 9.22 -19.06
CA GLN A 417 -19.42 10.11 -19.60
C GLN A 417 -19.59 10.29 -21.12
N PRO A 418 -19.03 11.37 -21.71
CA PRO A 418 -19.04 11.55 -23.15
C PRO A 418 -18.36 10.37 -23.87
N ASP A 419 -18.90 9.93 -24.99
CA ASP A 419 -18.38 8.85 -25.82
C ASP A 419 -17.06 9.17 -26.52
N ASN A 420 -16.61 10.40 -26.44
CA ASN A 420 -15.34 10.91 -26.97
C ASN A 420 -14.22 11.00 -25.91
N ASP A 421 -14.45 10.52 -24.69
CA ASP A 421 -13.48 10.54 -23.60
C ASP A 421 -13.11 9.11 -23.15
N PHE A 422 -12.01 8.60 -23.66
CA PHE A 422 -11.54 7.26 -23.31
C PHE A 422 -10.99 7.12 -21.87
N THR A 423 -10.76 8.23 -21.18
CA THR A 423 -10.41 8.25 -19.73
C THR A 423 -11.66 8.39 -18.85
N ARG A 424 -12.81 8.73 -19.47
CA ARG A 424 -14.11 8.89 -18.79
C ARG A 424 -14.04 9.84 -17.58
N GLY A 425 -13.33 10.94 -17.74
CA GLY A 425 -13.13 11.98 -16.75
C GLY A 425 -11.97 11.73 -15.78
N GLN A 426 -11.14 10.72 -16.03
CA GLN A 426 -10.01 10.36 -15.16
C GLN A 426 -8.63 10.71 -15.75
N ALA A 427 -8.55 11.59 -16.77
CA ALA A 427 -7.27 11.98 -17.39
C ALA A 427 -6.22 12.53 -16.41
N PHE A 428 -6.67 13.05 -15.25
CA PHE A 428 -5.77 13.45 -14.17
C PHE A 428 -5.06 12.24 -13.54
N TYR A 429 -5.60 11.02 -13.67
CA TYR A 429 -5.17 9.79 -13.02
C TYR A 429 -4.59 8.78 -14.01
N ASP A 430 -5.34 8.40 -15.05
CA ASP A 430 -5.01 7.39 -16.04
C ASP A 430 -4.80 8.04 -17.41
N LEU A 431 -3.56 8.25 -17.79
CA LEU A 431 -3.22 8.86 -19.07
C LEU A 431 -1.86 8.34 -19.54
N VAL A 432 -1.87 7.56 -20.61
CA VAL A 432 -0.69 6.93 -21.21
C VAL A 432 -0.66 7.19 -22.71
N ILE A 433 0.51 7.50 -23.23
CA ILE A 433 0.80 7.53 -24.67
C ILE A 433 2.16 6.87 -24.93
N GLU A 434 2.25 6.10 -26.00
CA GLU A 434 3.49 5.44 -26.42
C GLU A 434 3.47 5.29 -27.94
N THR A 435 4.62 5.46 -28.59
CA THR A 435 4.77 5.21 -30.03
C THR A 435 5.46 3.87 -30.29
N ASP A 436 5.10 3.23 -31.40
CA ASP A 436 5.82 2.04 -31.86
C ASP A 436 7.28 2.42 -32.20
N PRO A 437 8.28 1.77 -31.58
CA PRO A 437 9.68 2.11 -31.77
C PRO A 437 10.19 1.88 -33.23
N THR A 438 9.40 1.21 -34.04
CA THR A 438 9.73 0.93 -35.46
C THR A 438 8.87 1.70 -36.45
N ASN A 439 7.77 2.30 -36.02
CA ASN A 439 6.83 3.06 -36.85
C ASN A 439 6.11 4.13 -36.06
N ASP A 440 6.60 5.34 -36.06
CA ASP A 440 6.08 6.46 -35.31
C ASP A 440 4.72 7.05 -35.77
N GLU A 441 4.08 6.46 -36.82
CA GLU A 441 2.66 6.67 -37.13
C GLU A 441 1.74 5.71 -36.33
N MET A 442 2.33 4.64 -35.73
CA MET A 442 1.61 3.77 -34.81
C MET A 442 1.69 4.36 -33.41
N VAL A 443 0.56 4.80 -32.89
CA VAL A 443 0.43 5.42 -31.56
C VAL A 443 -0.55 4.63 -30.73
N TYR A 444 -0.19 4.39 -29.47
CA TYR A 444 -1.02 3.71 -28.47
C TYR A 444 -1.37 4.71 -27.37
N VAL A 445 -2.62 4.72 -26.95
CA VAL A 445 -3.10 5.51 -25.81
C VAL A 445 -3.89 4.64 -24.84
N GLY A 446 -3.80 4.96 -23.57
CA GLY A 446 -4.52 4.30 -22.49
C GLY A 446 -5.13 5.31 -21.53
N GLY A 447 -6.34 4.99 -21.09
CA GLY A 447 -7.11 5.56 -20.01
C GLY A 447 -7.81 4.44 -19.28
N ILE A 448 -9.15 4.44 -19.21
CA ILE A 448 -9.91 3.27 -18.73
C ILE A 448 -9.64 2.07 -19.64
N ASP A 449 -9.75 2.27 -20.94
CA ASP A 449 -9.43 1.29 -21.97
C ASP A 449 -8.26 1.77 -22.83
N SER A 450 -7.79 0.91 -23.75
CA SER A 450 -6.65 1.21 -24.62
C SER A 450 -7.03 1.23 -26.09
N TYR A 451 -6.44 2.15 -26.82
CA TYR A 451 -6.66 2.39 -28.25
C TYR A 451 -5.35 2.51 -29.02
N LYS A 452 -5.35 2.15 -30.27
CA LYS A 452 -4.22 2.35 -31.18
C LYS A 452 -4.64 3.12 -32.44
N SER A 453 -3.72 3.94 -32.91
CA SER A 453 -3.78 4.60 -34.21
C SER A 453 -2.70 4.03 -35.13
N SER A 454 -2.97 3.96 -36.44
CA SER A 454 -1.97 3.59 -37.46
C SER A 454 -1.63 4.75 -38.42
N ASP A 455 -2.15 5.94 -38.15
CA ASP A 455 -2.09 7.13 -39.00
C ASP A 455 -1.72 8.39 -38.21
N GLY A 456 -0.93 8.23 -37.16
CA GLY A 456 -0.42 9.34 -36.36
C GLY A 456 -1.52 10.08 -35.57
N GLY A 457 -2.51 9.36 -35.09
CA GLY A 457 -3.59 9.88 -34.26
C GLY A 457 -4.81 10.43 -35.02
N ALA A 458 -4.90 10.19 -36.35
CA ALA A 458 -6.06 10.65 -37.10
C ALA A 458 -7.27 9.73 -36.92
N THR A 459 -7.06 8.41 -36.84
CA THR A 459 -8.12 7.42 -36.53
C THR A 459 -7.68 6.44 -35.47
N TRP A 460 -8.64 5.88 -34.74
CA TRP A 460 -8.37 5.05 -33.57
C TRP A 460 -9.15 3.74 -33.59
N THR A 461 -8.55 2.69 -33.05
CA THR A 461 -9.18 1.38 -32.85
C THR A 461 -8.95 0.92 -31.43
N GLN A 462 -10.04 0.59 -30.70
CA GLN A 462 -9.96 0.00 -29.37
C GLN A 462 -9.39 -1.42 -29.46
N TYR A 463 -8.52 -1.81 -28.52
CA TYR A 463 -7.95 -3.17 -28.48
C TYR A 463 -8.02 -3.82 -27.09
N THR A 464 -8.42 -3.10 -26.04
CA THR A 464 -8.76 -3.67 -24.73
C THR A 464 -10.14 -3.22 -24.28
N LYS A 465 -10.69 -3.95 -23.33
CA LYS A 465 -11.93 -3.60 -22.62
C LYS A 465 -11.81 -3.95 -21.16
N TRP A 466 -12.29 -3.08 -20.27
CA TRP A 466 -12.24 -3.31 -18.83
C TRP A 466 -13.37 -4.23 -18.33
N SER A 467 -14.42 -4.43 -19.09
CA SER A 467 -15.61 -5.18 -18.70
C SER A 467 -16.19 -5.97 -19.87
N ASN A 468 -16.93 -7.02 -19.58
CA ASN A 468 -17.73 -7.80 -20.52
C ASN A 468 -19.23 -7.42 -20.47
N ASN A 469 -19.57 -6.32 -19.86
CA ASN A 469 -20.96 -5.88 -19.77
C ASN A 469 -21.50 -5.35 -21.13
N ASN A 470 -22.83 -5.42 -21.31
CA ASN A 470 -23.58 -4.86 -22.45
C ASN A 470 -22.88 -5.10 -23.81
N VAL A 471 -22.69 -4.03 -24.59
CA VAL A 471 -22.11 -4.08 -25.94
C VAL A 471 -20.65 -4.57 -25.92
N MET A 472 -19.88 -4.26 -24.90
CA MET A 472 -18.49 -4.71 -24.79
C MET A 472 -18.36 -6.22 -24.70
N GLY A 473 -19.35 -6.92 -24.13
CA GLY A 473 -19.41 -8.38 -24.11
C GLY A 473 -19.37 -9.03 -25.49
N SER A 474 -19.89 -8.35 -26.53
CA SER A 474 -19.91 -8.85 -27.92
C SER A 474 -18.62 -8.58 -28.70
N THR A 475 -17.70 -7.77 -28.20
CA THR A 475 -16.43 -7.44 -28.88
C THR A 475 -15.38 -8.53 -28.70
N SER A 476 -14.62 -8.82 -29.74
CA SER A 476 -13.54 -9.83 -29.74
C SER A 476 -12.19 -9.20 -29.40
N ILE A 477 -12.12 -8.42 -28.32
CA ILE A 477 -10.87 -7.81 -27.82
C ILE A 477 -10.61 -8.28 -26.39
N SER A 478 -9.36 -8.11 -25.93
CA SER A 478 -8.90 -8.63 -24.63
C SER A 478 -9.55 -7.90 -23.45
N LEU A 479 -9.91 -8.65 -22.42
CA LEU A 479 -10.32 -8.11 -21.13
C LEU A 479 -9.05 -7.75 -20.34
N VAL A 480 -8.86 -6.47 -20.07
CA VAL A 480 -7.72 -5.90 -19.35
C VAL A 480 -8.27 -4.99 -18.26
N HIS A 481 -7.66 -4.99 -17.07
CA HIS A 481 -8.10 -4.12 -16.00
C HIS A 481 -8.10 -2.65 -16.42
N ALA A 482 -9.00 -1.86 -15.88
CA ALA A 482 -9.09 -0.42 -16.13
C ALA A 482 -7.84 0.34 -15.63
N ASP A 483 -7.80 1.62 -15.96
CA ASP A 483 -6.88 2.63 -15.42
C ASP A 483 -5.43 2.37 -15.81
N GLN A 484 -5.11 2.63 -17.10
CA GLN A 484 -3.78 2.36 -17.67
C GLN A 484 -2.76 3.41 -17.23
N HIS A 485 -1.55 2.96 -16.84
CA HIS A 485 -0.49 3.82 -16.31
C HIS A 485 0.84 3.74 -17.05
N ALA A 486 1.13 2.60 -17.64
CA ALA A 486 2.33 2.43 -18.46
C ALA A 486 2.10 1.43 -19.61
N LEU A 487 2.78 1.68 -20.71
CA LEU A 487 2.96 0.75 -21.82
C LEU A 487 4.43 0.80 -22.21
N VAL A 488 5.09 -0.35 -22.30
CA VAL A 488 6.54 -0.41 -22.57
C VAL A 488 6.81 -1.50 -23.60
N PHE A 489 7.37 -1.13 -24.75
CA PHE A 489 7.78 -2.07 -25.77
C PHE A 489 9.03 -2.86 -25.38
N ASN A 490 9.09 -4.12 -25.79
CA ASN A 490 10.26 -4.96 -25.60
C ASN A 490 11.41 -4.48 -26.52
N PRO A 491 12.53 -3.98 -25.97
CA PRO A 491 13.63 -3.46 -26.81
C PRO A 491 14.35 -4.53 -27.63
N LYS A 492 14.13 -5.82 -27.34
CA LYS A 492 14.70 -6.95 -28.09
C LYS A 492 13.71 -7.54 -29.09
N ASN A 493 12.42 -7.27 -28.91
CA ASN A 493 11.36 -7.72 -29.81
C ASN A 493 10.22 -6.69 -29.84
N PRO A 494 10.28 -5.69 -30.72
CA PRO A 494 9.30 -4.60 -30.77
C PRO A 494 7.87 -5.03 -31.13
N ASP A 495 7.61 -6.29 -31.46
CA ASP A 495 6.26 -6.82 -31.58
C ASP A 495 5.59 -7.11 -30.23
N GLN A 496 6.36 -7.10 -29.15
CA GLN A 496 5.89 -7.35 -27.80
C GLN A 496 5.87 -6.07 -26.97
N PHE A 497 4.89 -5.98 -26.06
CA PHE A 497 4.87 -4.95 -25.02
C PHE A 497 4.24 -5.43 -23.72
N VAL A 498 4.52 -4.72 -22.66
CA VAL A 498 3.91 -4.87 -21.34
C VAL A 498 3.04 -3.66 -21.04
N MET A 499 1.87 -3.87 -20.47
CA MET A 499 0.99 -2.84 -19.93
C MET A 499 0.92 -2.96 -18.40
N ALA A 500 0.85 -1.83 -17.73
CA ALA A 500 0.63 -1.73 -16.29
C ALA A 500 -0.61 -0.86 -16.00
N ASN A 501 -1.42 -1.33 -15.08
CA ASN A 501 -2.67 -0.69 -14.68
C ASN A 501 -3.00 -0.98 -13.20
N ASP A 502 -4.21 -0.65 -12.75
CA ASP A 502 -4.62 -0.88 -11.37
C ASP A 502 -4.94 -2.35 -11.03
N GLY A 503 -4.94 -3.22 -12.01
CA GLY A 503 -5.04 -4.68 -11.84
C GLY A 503 -3.72 -5.44 -11.94
N GLY A 504 -2.60 -4.76 -12.19
CA GLY A 504 -1.26 -5.36 -12.28
C GLY A 504 -0.63 -5.29 -13.67
N ILE A 505 -0.02 -6.39 -14.10
CA ILE A 505 0.76 -6.48 -15.33
C ILE A 505 0.06 -7.36 -16.36
N PHE A 506 0.05 -6.84 -17.59
CA PHE A 506 -0.47 -7.53 -18.78
C PHE A 506 0.59 -7.53 -19.89
N PHE A 507 0.60 -8.56 -20.70
CA PHE A 507 1.58 -8.78 -21.75
C PHE A 507 0.92 -9.13 -23.09
N THR A 508 1.44 -8.56 -24.18
CA THR A 508 1.11 -9.00 -25.54
C THR A 508 2.34 -9.58 -26.26
N ALA A 509 2.15 -10.71 -26.90
CA ALA A 509 3.20 -11.36 -27.68
C ALA A 509 3.31 -10.82 -29.12
N ASN A 510 2.26 -10.13 -29.61
CA ASN A 510 2.21 -9.64 -30.98
C ASN A 510 1.27 -8.44 -31.13
N LYS A 511 1.85 -7.24 -31.18
CA LYS A 511 1.15 -5.96 -31.39
C LYS A 511 0.32 -5.90 -32.68
N ASN A 512 0.61 -6.75 -33.66
CA ASN A 512 -0.09 -6.78 -34.96
C ASN A 512 -1.38 -7.61 -34.92
N ASN A 513 -1.63 -8.37 -33.83
CA ASN A 513 -2.79 -9.23 -33.67
C ASN A 513 -3.57 -8.90 -32.38
N LEU A 514 -4.01 -7.67 -32.22
CA LEU A 514 -4.74 -7.21 -31.02
C LEU A 514 -6.26 -7.42 -31.10
N ALA A 515 -6.81 -7.78 -32.25
CA ALA A 515 -8.25 -7.97 -32.47
C ALA A 515 -8.70 -9.39 -32.06
N ASN A 516 -8.30 -9.84 -30.87
CA ASN A 516 -8.78 -11.09 -30.28
C ASN A 516 -8.74 -11.06 -28.75
N THR A 517 -9.50 -11.95 -28.11
CA THR A 517 -9.71 -11.96 -26.65
C THR A 517 -8.48 -12.45 -25.85
N ALA A 518 -7.48 -13.03 -26.50
CA ALA A 518 -6.24 -13.52 -25.88
C ALA A 518 -5.00 -12.76 -26.38
N ALA A 519 -5.16 -11.56 -26.96
CA ALA A 519 -4.05 -10.77 -27.48
C ALA A 519 -3.22 -10.12 -26.36
N VAL A 520 -3.88 -9.71 -25.31
CA VAL A 520 -3.29 -9.12 -24.11
C VAL A 520 -3.69 -9.94 -22.89
N GLU A 521 -2.73 -10.55 -22.24
CA GLU A 521 -2.97 -11.52 -21.17
C GLU A 521 -2.34 -11.08 -19.85
N MET A 522 -3.01 -11.35 -18.74
CA MET A 522 -2.54 -11.06 -17.39
C MET A 522 -1.28 -11.87 -17.02
N ARG A 523 -0.36 -11.25 -16.27
CA ARG A 523 0.90 -11.81 -15.79
C ARG A 523 1.12 -11.57 -14.30
N ASN A 524 0.11 -11.86 -13.46
CA ASN A 524 0.13 -11.51 -12.03
C ASN A 524 0.47 -12.67 -11.09
N LYS A 525 0.94 -13.83 -11.56
CA LYS A 525 1.25 -14.96 -10.66
C LYS A 525 2.26 -14.57 -9.60
N ARG A 526 1.83 -14.63 -8.33
CA ARG A 526 2.57 -14.19 -7.15
C ARG A 526 3.01 -12.72 -7.17
N PHE A 527 2.41 -11.91 -8.00
CA PHE A 527 2.60 -10.44 -7.97
C PHE A 527 1.70 -9.83 -6.91
N ASN A 528 2.01 -10.13 -5.64
CA ASN A 528 1.15 -9.81 -4.51
C ASN A 528 1.38 -8.38 -4.03
N ILE A 529 0.78 -7.43 -4.75
CA ILE A 529 0.78 -5.99 -4.43
C ILE A 529 -0.63 -5.46 -4.17
N THR A 530 -1.60 -6.35 -3.95
CA THR A 530 -3.00 -6.01 -3.69
C THR A 530 -3.14 -5.17 -2.43
N GLN A 531 -3.91 -4.09 -2.52
CA GLN A 531 -4.13 -3.12 -1.45
C GLN A 531 -5.45 -3.43 -0.73
N PHE A 532 -5.39 -4.23 0.33
CA PHE A 532 -6.57 -4.55 1.11
C PHE A 532 -6.84 -3.51 2.20
N TYR A 533 -8.07 -3.05 2.27
CA TYR A 533 -8.57 -2.17 3.33
C TYR A 533 -8.93 -2.96 4.60
N HIS A 534 -9.66 -4.06 4.43
CA HIS A 534 -10.20 -4.89 5.50
C HIS A 534 -10.30 -6.35 5.04
N GLY A 535 -10.39 -7.28 6.00
CA GLY A 535 -10.59 -8.69 5.67
C GLY A 535 -11.01 -9.51 6.89
N THR A 536 -11.68 -10.62 6.65
CA THR A 536 -12.20 -11.51 7.69
C THR A 536 -12.01 -12.98 7.32
N LEU A 537 -11.75 -13.81 8.33
CA LEU A 537 -11.71 -15.27 8.26
C LEU A 537 -13.13 -15.83 8.44
N ASN A 538 -13.50 -16.82 7.64
CA ASN A 538 -14.72 -17.56 7.93
C ASN A 538 -14.54 -18.32 9.25
N PRO A 539 -15.40 -18.10 10.28
CA PRO A 539 -15.25 -18.73 11.59
C PRO A 539 -15.43 -20.23 11.58
N THR A 540 -16.13 -20.79 10.57
CA THR A 540 -16.39 -22.23 10.42
C THR A 540 -15.37 -22.95 9.54
N ALA A 541 -14.50 -22.20 8.81
CA ALA A 541 -13.47 -22.76 7.96
C ALA A 541 -12.25 -23.26 8.76
N SER A 542 -11.30 -23.86 8.06
CA SER A 542 -10.03 -24.36 8.61
C SER A 542 -8.90 -24.17 7.63
N PHE A 543 -7.66 -24.24 8.07
CA PHE A 543 -6.48 -24.06 7.22
C PHE A 543 -6.46 -24.94 5.96
N SER A 544 -6.96 -26.17 6.04
CA SER A 544 -7.01 -27.10 4.90
C SER A 544 -8.19 -26.86 3.94
N ASN A 545 -9.19 -26.11 4.41
CA ASN A 545 -10.35 -25.69 3.64
C ASN A 545 -10.67 -24.25 4.02
N GLU A 546 -9.76 -23.35 3.65
CA GLU A 546 -9.82 -21.94 4.02
C GLU A 546 -10.88 -21.21 3.25
N GLN A 547 -11.45 -20.21 3.91
CA GLN A 547 -12.23 -19.14 3.27
C GLN A 547 -12.00 -17.84 4.03
N MET A 548 -11.40 -16.89 3.37
CA MET A 548 -11.24 -15.53 3.86
C MET A 548 -11.67 -14.54 2.79
N ILE A 549 -12.33 -13.48 3.21
CA ILE A 549 -12.88 -12.46 2.31
C ILE A 549 -12.20 -11.14 2.64
N LEU A 550 -11.68 -10.47 1.62
CA LEU A 550 -10.89 -9.26 1.76
C LEU A 550 -11.35 -8.21 0.75
N GLY A 551 -11.60 -6.98 1.23
CA GLY A 551 -11.95 -5.85 0.37
C GLY A 551 -10.70 -5.11 -0.10
N ALA A 552 -10.55 -4.95 -1.42
CA ALA A 552 -9.38 -4.37 -2.06
C ALA A 552 -9.72 -3.10 -2.83
N GLN A 553 -8.79 -2.15 -2.84
CA GLN A 553 -8.85 -0.99 -3.72
C GLN A 553 -8.78 -1.46 -5.17
N ASP A 554 -9.69 -0.96 -6.02
CA ASP A 554 -9.79 -1.18 -7.47
C ASP A 554 -9.94 -2.65 -7.92
N ASN A 555 -9.72 -3.62 -7.02
CA ASN A 555 -9.71 -5.05 -7.31
C ASN A 555 -10.86 -5.83 -6.66
N GLY A 556 -11.86 -5.13 -6.19
CA GLY A 556 -13.09 -5.70 -5.64
C GLY A 556 -12.92 -6.39 -4.28
N THR A 557 -13.97 -7.09 -3.89
CA THR A 557 -13.93 -8.01 -2.75
C THR A 557 -13.44 -9.37 -3.24
N GLN A 558 -12.28 -9.80 -2.71
CA GLN A 558 -11.61 -11.06 -3.07
C GLN A 558 -11.91 -12.13 -2.04
N GLU A 559 -12.22 -13.33 -2.51
CA GLU A 559 -12.18 -14.55 -1.73
C GLU A 559 -10.82 -15.23 -1.92
N LEU A 560 -10.20 -15.65 -0.83
CA LEU A 560 -9.06 -16.55 -0.83
C LEU A 560 -9.54 -17.87 -0.18
N SER A 561 -9.59 -18.96 -0.94
CA SER A 561 -10.30 -20.17 -0.49
C SER A 561 -9.68 -21.47 -0.94
N GLY A 562 -10.14 -22.57 -0.32
CA GLY A 562 -9.79 -23.97 -0.61
C GLY A 562 -8.52 -24.43 0.10
N ALA A 563 -7.85 -25.41 -0.50
CA ALA A 563 -6.57 -25.91 0.00
C ALA A 563 -5.42 -25.00 -0.47
N PRO A 564 -4.43 -24.74 0.38
CA PRO A 564 -3.33 -23.84 0.01
C PRO A 564 -2.44 -24.47 -1.07
N LEU A 565 -2.12 -23.70 -2.09
CA LEU A 565 -1.14 -24.04 -3.13
C LEU A 565 0.26 -24.07 -2.52
N GLY A 566 0.92 -25.24 -2.57
CA GLY A 566 2.25 -25.40 -1.98
C GLY A 566 2.30 -25.14 -0.46
N ASN A 567 1.19 -25.32 0.26
CA ASN A 567 1.02 -24.98 1.69
C ASN A 567 1.18 -23.50 2.04
N GLN A 568 1.05 -22.61 1.06
CA GLN A 568 1.28 -21.19 1.26
C GLN A 568 0.14 -20.32 0.72
N PHE A 569 -0.09 -20.30 -0.60
CA PHE A 569 -1.03 -19.40 -1.26
C PHE A 569 -2.40 -20.02 -1.44
N TYR A 570 -3.45 -19.19 -1.39
CA TYR A 570 -4.80 -19.63 -1.73
C TYR A 570 -5.20 -19.11 -3.11
N ASN A 571 -6.07 -19.87 -3.79
CA ASN A 571 -6.75 -19.38 -4.97
C ASN A 571 -7.60 -18.15 -4.61
N SER A 572 -7.74 -17.25 -5.55
CA SER A 572 -8.58 -16.08 -5.39
C SER A 572 -9.70 -16.04 -6.42
N SER A 573 -10.86 -15.57 -6.00
CA SER A 573 -11.99 -15.26 -6.86
C SER A 573 -12.66 -13.95 -6.43
N VAL A 574 -13.27 -13.25 -7.39
CA VAL A 574 -13.96 -11.99 -7.11
C VAL A 574 -15.37 -12.29 -6.61
N VAL A 575 -15.69 -11.84 -5.41
CA VAL A 575 -17.04 -11.89 -4.84
C VAL A 575 -17.89 -10.77 -5.43
N TYR A 576 -17.33 -9.56 -5.48
CA TYR A 576 -17.95 -8.37 -6.06
C TYR A 576 -16.87 -7.40 -6.58
N GLY A 577 -17.12 -6.74 -7.71
CA GLY A 577 -16.16 -5.84 -8.35
C GLY A 577 -16.18 -4.40 -7.81
N GLY A 578 -15.32 -3.54 -8.36
CA GLY A 578 -15.10 -2.16 -7.94
C GLY A 578 -14.18 -2.08 -6.70
N ASP A 579 -14.37 -1.10 -5.81
CA ASP A 579 -13.67 -1.05 -4.53
C ASP A 579 -14.33 -1.98 -3.52
N GLY A 580 -13.60 -2.96 -3.01
CA GLY A 580 -14.04 -3.75 -1.87
C GLY A 580 -13.67 -3.02 -0.57
N ALA A 581 -14.60 -2.92 0.37
CA ALA A 581 -14.38 -2.27 1.66
C ALA A 581 -14.43 -3.28 2.82
N TYR A 582 -15.23 -3.00 3.85
CA TYR A 582 -15.38 -3.89 5.00
C TYR A 582 -16.09 -5.19 4.64
N THR A 583 -15.68 -6.27 5.30
CA THR A 583 -16.27 -7.62 5.13
C THR A 583 -16.61 -8.21 6.48
N ALA A 584 -17.64 -9.07 6.54
CA ALA A 584 -17.98 -9.81 7.76
C ALA A 584 -18.67 -11.13 7.42
N PHE A 585 -18.32 -12.20 8.14
CA PHE A 585 -19.07 -13.45 8.15
C PHE A 585 -20.03 -13.53 9.34
N ASP A 586 -21.16 -14.14 9.11
CA ASP A 586 -21.97 -14.73 10.18
C ASP A 586 -21.24 -15.94 10.79
N ASP A 587 -21.36 -16.16 12.10
CA ASP A 587 -20.70 -17.26 12.80
C ASP A 587 -21.44 -18.62 12.64
N GLN A 588 -22.69 -18.60 12.13
CA GLN A 588 -23.49 -19.78 11.80
C GLN A 588 -23.54 -20.06 10.29
N ASP A 589 -22.71 -19.38 9.51
CA ASP A 589 -22.56 -19.57 8.05
C ASP A 589 -23.83 -19.29 7.22
N LYS A 590 -24.69 -18.37 7.70
CA LYS A 590 -25.95 -18.00 7.05
C LYS A 590 -25.75 -16.95 5.96
N TYR A 591 -24.84 -15.98 6.19
CA TYR A 591 -24.57 -14.88 5.28
C TYR A 591 -23.15 -14.35 5.37
N LEU A 592 -22.75 -13.69 4.31
CA LEU A 592 -21.54 -12.90 4.20
C LEU A 592 -21.93 -11.46 3.81
N ILE A 593 -21.36 -10.47 4.49
CA ILE A 593 -21.42 -9.07 4.07
C ILE A 593 -20.14 -8.71 3.32
N ALA A 594 -20.30 -8.20 2.10
CA ALA A 594 -19.26 -7.53 1.35
C ALA A 594 -19.67 -6.08 1.12
N SER A 595 -18.92 -5.14 1.66
CA SER A 595 -19.20 -3.72 1.47
C SER A 595 -18.50 -3.20 0.22
N TYR A 596 -19.17 -2.30 -0.49
CA TYR A 596 -18.62 -1.36 -1.43
C TYR A 596 -18.35 -0.04 -0.70
N VAL A 597 -17.98 1.01 -1.39
CA VAL A 597 -17.70 2.31 -0.77
C VAL A 597 -18.95 2.92 -0.10
N TYR A 598 -18.76 3.77 0.90
CA TYR A 598 -19.78 4.38 1.74
C TYR A 598 -20.64 3.32 2.48
N ASN A 599 -21.94 3.48 2.50
CA ASN A 599 -22.89 2.53 3.11
C ASN A 599 -23.53 1.57 2.09
N TYR A 600 -22.84 1.24 1.02
CA TYR A 600 -23.35 0.29 0.04
C TYR A 600 -22.89 -1.12 0.40
N HIS A 601 -23.81 -1.97 0.88
CA HIS A 601 -23.49 -3.31 1.35
C HIS A 601 -24.24 -4.36 0.55
N TYR A 602 -23.58 -5.47 0.31
CA TYR A 602 -24.13 -6.65 -0.35
C TYR A 602 -24.14 -7.82 0.64
N LEU A 603 -25.28 -8.50 0.70
CA LEU A 603 -25.43 -9.72 1.48
C LEU A 603 -25.41 -10.91 0.53
N PHE A 604 -24.50 -11.84 0.77
CA PHE A 604 -24.34 -13.05 -0.04
C PHE A 604 -24.53 -14.31 0.82
N ASN A 605 -24.83 -15.42 0.15
CA ASN A 605 -24.65 -16.75 0.77
C ASN A 605 -23.14 -17.02 0.98
N THR A 606 -22.83 -17.93 1.88
CA THR A 606 -21.44 -18.21 2.29
C THR A 606 -20.80 -19.38 1.55
N GLN A 607 -21.58 -20.19 0.80
CA GLN A 607 -21.11 -21.39 0.16
C GLN A 607 -21.45 -21.47 -1.33
N GLY A 608 -20.53 -22.07 -2.10
CA GLY A 608 -20.69 -22.29 -3.53
C GLY A 608 -20.50 -21.02 -4.35
N THR A 609 -21.31 -20.80 -5.37
CA THR A 609 -21.34 -19.55 -6.12
C THR A 609 -22.02 -18.50 -5.27
N TYR A 610 -21.36 -17.35 -5.07
CA TYR A 610 -21.92 -16.25 -4.30
C TYR A 610 -23.20 -15.71 -4.93
N ASN A 611 -24.34 -16.09 -4.36
CA ASN A 611 -25.62 -15.56 -4.77
C ASN A 611 -25.97 -14.33 -3.93
N LEU A 612 -26.28 -13.23 -4.57
CA LEU A 612 -26.72 -12.01 -3.92
C LEU A 612 -28.10 -12.27 -3.26
N LEU A 613 -28.15 -12.17 -1.93
CA LEU A 613 -29.35 -12.34 -1.14
C LEU A 613 -30.11 -11.02 -0.96
N ALA A 614 -29.36 -9.94 -0.70
CA ALA A 614 -29.93 -8.61 -0.57
C ALA A 614 -28.90 -7.52 -0.86
N THR A 615 -29.39 -6.34 -1.24
CA THR A 615 -28.60 -5.11 -1.37
C THR A 615 -29.10 -4.07 -0.38
N ILE A 616 -28.18 -3.40 0.31
CA ILE A 616 -28.47 -2.37 1.30
C ILE A 616 -27.79 -1.07 0.81
N PRO A 617 -28.45 -0.29 -0.07
CA PRO A 617 -27.80 0.85 -0.71
C PRO A 617 -27.94 2.12 0.14
N GLU A 618 -26.83 2.83 0.37
CA GLU A 618 -26.77 4.21 0.82
C GLU A 618 -25.44 4.83 0.41
N ARG A 619 -25.45 5.79 -0.50
CA ARG A 619 -24.22 6.39 -1.05
C ARG A 619 -23.88 7.77 -0.48
N ASP A 620 -24.79 8.41 0.22
CA ASP A 620 -24.68 9.82 0.59
C ASP A 620 -24.24 10.00 2.07
N ALA A 621 -23.88 8.93 2.76
CA ALA A 621 -23.47 8.97 4.17
C ALA A 621 -22.32 8.01 4.46
N GLY A 622 -21.57 8.30 5.52
CA GLY A 622 -20.41 7.54 5.94
C GLY A 622 -19.13 8.02 5.27
N GLN A 623 -18.10 7.21 5.37
CA GLN A 623 -16.79 7.42 4.74
C GLN A 623 -16.65 6.57 3.49
N PHE A 624 -15.71 6.91 2.60
CA PHE A 624 -15.42 6.12 1.41
C PHE A 624 -15.16 4.64 1.78
N ILE A 625 -14.19 4.36 2.65
CA ILE A 625 -14.04 3.06 3.30
C ILE A 625 -14.72 3.16 4.67
N ASN A 626 -15.94 2.66 4.74
CA ASN A 626 -16.85 2.94 5.84
C ASN A 626 -16.79 1.84 6.90
N PRO A 627 -16.55 2.18 8.20
CA PRO A 627 -16.51 1.20 9.27
C PRO A 627 -17.82 0.41 9.40
N LEU A 628 -17.68 -0.91 9.57
CA LEU A 628 -18.76 -1.85 9.79
C LEU A 628 -18.40 -2.84 10.89
N ALA A 629 -19.33 -3.10 11.81
CA ALA A 629 -19.22 -4.16 12.79
C ALA A 629 -20.53 -4.95 12.88
N VAL A 630 -20.45 -6.24 13.18
CA VAL A 630 -21.62 -7.14 13.24
C VAL A 630 -21.78 -7.71 14.63
N ASP A 631 -22.97 -7.55 15.19
CA ASP A 631 -23.43 -8.36 16.33
C ASP A 631 -23.87 -9.72 15.82
N ARG A 632 -22.99 -10.70 15.93
CA ARG A 632 -23.23 -12.06 15.42
C ARG A 632 -24.26 -12.84 16.22
N ASN A 633 -24.51 -12.44 17.49
CA ASN A 633 -25.53 -13.07 18.33
C ASN A 633 -26.95 -12.64 17.93
N LEU A 634 -27.09 -11.39 17.48
CA LEU A 634 -28.39 -10.81 17.17
C LEU A 634 -28.61 -10.63 15.65
N ASP A 635 -27.65 -10.96 14.81
CA ASP A 635 -27.66 -10.77 13.35
C ASP A 635 -27.94 -9.30 12.97
N ILE A 636 -27.20 -8.36 13.60
CA ILE A 636 -27.35 -6.92 13.39
C ILE A 636 -26.02 -6.33 12.97
N ALA A 637 -25.97 -5.58 11.87
CA ALA A 637 -24.82 -4.78 11.48
C ALA A 637 -24.95 -3.32 11.91
N TYR A 638 -23.85 -2.74 12.33
CA TYR A 638 -23.71 -1.33 12.67
C TYR A 638 -22.69 -0.67 11.73
N THR A 639 -23.08 0.46 11.11
CA THR A 639 -22.24 1.19 10.16
C THR A 639 -22.27 2.69 10.43
N ASN A 640 -21.21 3.38 10.05
CA ASN A 640 -21.18 4.83 10.11
C ASN A 640 -22.13 5.45 9.07
N ALA A 641 -23.08 6.25 9.52
CA ALA A 641 -24.04 6.98 8.69
C ALA A 641 -23.88 8.51 8.84
N THR A 642 -22.73 8.96 9.33
CA THR A 642 -22.46 10.38 9.49
C THR A 642 -22.37 11.03 8.10
N ALA A 643 -23.31 11.88 7.77
CA ALA A 643 -23.17 12.82 6.65
C ALA A 643 -22.35 14.02 7.13
N ASN A 644 -21.79 14.82 6.22
CA ASN A 644 -21.01 16.04 6.52
C ASN A 644 -21.77 17.11 7.33
N THR A 645 -22.33 16.71 8.47
CA THR A 645 -23.21 17.50 9.35
C THR A 645 -22.56 17.67 10.73
N THR A 646 -23.29 18.27 11.63
CA THR A 646 -22.91 18.47 13.05
C THR A 646 -23.43 17.35 13.96
N SER A 647 -23.80 16.18 13.41
CA SER A 647 -24.23 15.04 14.19
C SER A 647 -23.57 13.74 13.72
N VAL A 648 -23.09 12.95 14.67
CA VAL A 648 -22.62 11.58 14.44
C VAL A 648 -23.82 10.65 14.44
N THR A 649 -23.98 9.90 13.36
CA THR A 649 -25.10 9.00 13.14
C THR A 649 -24.58 7.58 12.89
N LEU A 650 -25.17 6.59 13.55
CA LEU A 650 -24.91 5.17 13.37
C LEU A 650 -26.10 4.52 12.66
N ASN A 651 -25.90 3.73 11.65
CA ASN A 651 -26.91 2.83 11.11
C ASN A 651 -26.97 1.55 11.96
N ARG A 652 -28.16 1.10 12.27
CA ARG A 652 -28.47 -0.25 12.70
C ARG A 652 -29.18 -0.96 11.55
N ILE A 653 -28.62 -2.08 11.09
CA ILE A 653 -29.16 -2.90 9.99
C ILE A 653 -29.55 -4.24 10.58
N SER A 654 -30.83 -4.53 10.68
CA SER A 654 -31.40 -5.75 11.23
C SER A 654 -32.02 -6.63 10.15
N GLY A 655 -32.35 -7.88 10.49
CA GLY A 655 -32.97 -8.84 9.56
C GLY A 655 -31.99 -9.48 8.59
N LEU A 656 -30.71 -9.58 8.96
CA LEU A 656 -29.65 -10.14 8.10
C LEU A 656 -29.79 -11.65 7.89
N SER A 657 -30.40 -12.38 8.84
CA SER A 657 -30.60 -13.84 8.78
C SER A 657 -32.07 -14.26 8.58
N THR A 658 -33.00 -13.30 8.47
CA THR A 658 -34.46 -13.57 8.37
C THR A 658 -34.87 -13.86 6.92
N LEU A 659 -35.48 -15.00 6.68
CA LEU A 659 -35.99 -15.38 5.35
C LEU A 659 -37.45 -14.94 5.12
N PRO A 660 -37.80 -14.38 3.96
CA PRO A 660 -36.90 -13.94 2.89
C PRO A 660 -36.02 -12.76 3.35
N PHE A 661 -34.80 -12.71 2.87
CA PHE A 661 -33.85 -11.65 3.27
C PHE A 661 -34.42 -10.27 2.94
N SER A 662 -34.68 -9.47 3.98
CA SER A 662 -35.21 -8.10 3.87
C SER A 662 -34.57 -7.21 4.94
N PRO A 663 -33.28 -6.89 4.82
CA PRO A 663 -32.59 -6.07 5.79
C PRO A 663 -33.28 -4.71 5.97
N THR A 664 -33.43 -4.30 7.22
CA THR A 664 -34.05 -3.02 7.59
C THR A 664 -33.04 -2.12 8.26
N ARG A 665 -32.90 -0.90 7.77
CA ARG A 665 -32.01 0.13 8.29
C ARG A 665 -32.74 1.11 9.19
N THR A 666 -32.17 1.38 10.36
CA THR A 666 -32.61 2.42 11.29
C THR A 666 -31.41 3.30 11.63
N GLN A 667 -31.57 4.62 11.51
CA GLN A 667 -30.54 5.58 11.92
C GLN A 667 -30.67 5.92 13.39
N LEU A 668 -29.55 5.88 14.10
CA LEU A 668 -29.41 6.23 15.51
C LEU A 668 -28.55 7.49 15.62
N ASN A 669 -29.07 8.56 16.17
CA ASN A 669 -28.31 9.77 16.45
C ASN A 669 -27.49 9.56 17.73
N ILE A 670 -26.17 9.57 17.63
CA ILE A 670 -25.24 9.30 18.73
C ILE A 670 -24.89 10.58 19.47
N ALA A 671 -24.51 11.63 18.77
CA ALA A 671 -24.10 12.89 19.38
C ALA A 671 -24.11 14.06 18.40
N ASN A 672 -24.27 15.27 18.95
CA ASN A 672 -23.91 16.49 18.23
C ASN A 672 -22.39 16.73 18.38
N VAL A 673 -21.72 17.01 17.27
CA VAL A 673 -20.25 17.15 17.18
C VAL A 673 -19.88 18.37 16.35
N ALA A 674 -18.59 18.69 16.30
CA ALA A 674 -18.11 19.71 15.39
C ALA A 674 -18.16 19.22 13.94
N ALA A 675 -18.37 20.15 13.00
CA ALA A 675 -18.34 19.79 11.57
C ALA A 675 -16.98 19.19 11.19
N GLY A 676 -17.00 18.07 10.48
CA GLY A 676 -15.84 17.30 10.06
C GLY A 676 -15.43 16.16 11.01
N GLU A 677 -16.03 16.04 12.21
CA GLU A 677 -15.87 14.84 13.01
C GLU A 677 -16.68 13.68 12.40
N ASN A 678 -16.06 12.49 12.33
CA ASN A 678 -16.67 11.30 11.75
C ASN A 678 -16.42 10.07 12.62
N ILE A 679 -17.22 9.02 12.46
CA ILE A 679 -16.95 7.71 13.06
C ILE A 679 -15.73 7.12 12.36
N SER A 680 -14.71 6.78 13.12
CA SER A 680 -13.46 6.23 12.63
C SER A 680 -13.32 4.73 12.85
N ASP A 681 -13.98 4.22 13.91
CA ASP A 681 -14.03 2.79 14.20
C ASP A 681 -15.30 2.41 14.96
N ILE A 682 -15.77 1.18 14.80
CA ILE A 682 -16.93 0.61 15.45
C ILE A 682 -16.59 -0.79 15.96
N LEU A 683 -16.84 -1.04 17.25
CA LEU A 683 -16.71 -2.36 17.85
C LEU A 683 -18.03 -2.78 18.50
N VAL A 684 -18.55 -3.94 18.17
CA VAL A 684 -19.61 -4.61 18.93
C VAL A 684 -18.98 -5.47 20.02
N SER A 685 -19.49 -5.34 21.24
CA SER A 685 -19.00 -6.13 22.37
C SER A 685 -19.36 -7.62 22.22
N PRO A 686 -18.41 -8.54 22.20
CA PRO A 686 -18.70 -9.96 22.18
C PRO A 686 -19.25 -10.49 23.52
N TYR A 687 -19.20 -9.66 24.58
CA TYR A 687 -19.67 -10.02 25.94
C TYR A 687 -21.16 -9.72 26.17
N SER A 688 -21.78 -8.95 25.26
CA SER A 688 -23.21 -8.61 25.31
C SER A 688 -24.00 -9.52 24.37
N THR A 689 -24.57 -10.61 24.92
CA THR A 689 -25.22 -11.67 24.11
C THR A 689 -26.74 -11.51 23.98
N THR A 690 -27.38 -10.67 24.79
CA THR A 690 -28.84 -10.47 24.84
C THR A 690 -29.28 -9.10 24.34
N SER A 691 -28.34 -8.16 24.20
CA SER A 691 -28.55 -6.81 23.72
C SER A 691 -27.24 -6.24 23.24
N SER A 692 -27.24 -5.52 22.13
CA SER A 692 -26.00 -4.98 21.54
C SER A 692 -25.39 -3.86 22.39
N THR A 693 -24.13 -4.01 22.76
CA THR A 693 -23.29 -2.92 23.25
C THR A 693 -22.27 -2.56 22.17
N VAL A 694 -22.27 -1.30 21.75
CA VAL A 694 -21.41 -0.80 20.65
C VAL A 694 -20.48 0.28 21.17
N PHE A 695 -19.18 0.16 20.87
CA PHE A 695 -18.18 1.19 21.09
C PHE A 695 -17.92 1.93 19.78
N ILE A 696 -17.84 3.26 19.82
CA ILE A 696 -17.71 4.13 18.66
C ILE A 696 -16.56 5.09 18.87
N GLY A 697 -15.50 4.94 18.09
CA GLY A 697 -14.38 5.87 18.02
C GLY A 697 -14.63 6.97 16.99
N LEU A 698 -14.18 8.18 17.29
CA LEU A 698 -14.24 9.30 16.35
C LEU A 698 -12.85 9.72 15.86
N SER A 699 -12.85 10.33 14.69
CA SER A 699 -11.66 10.98 14.11
C SER A 699 -11.05 12.08 14.99
N SER A 700 -11.80 12.60 15.96
CA SER A 700 -11.35 13.62 16.93
C SER A 700 -10.79 13.06 18.23
N GLY A 701 -10.75 11.72 18.40
CA GLY A 701 -10.29 11.08 19.63
C GLY A 701 -11.35 10.95 20.72
N LYS A 702 -12.63 11.16 20.43
CA LYS A 702 -13.73 10.87 21.34
C LYS A 702 -14.12 9.40 21.23
N LEU A 703 -14.47 8.79 22.36
CA LEU A 703 -14.98 7.43 22.43
C LEU A 703 -16.38 7.44 23.06
N TYR A 704 -17.33 6.78 22.42
CA TYR A 704 -18.68 6.57 22.91
C TYR A 704 -18.95 5.10 23.19
N LYS A 705 -19.79 4.84 24.20
CA LYS A 705 -20.40 3.53 24.44
C LYS A 705 -21.92 3.67 24.26
N VAL A 706 -22.50 2.78 23.46
CA VAL A 706 -23.94 2.70 23.21
C VAL A 706 -24.42 1.35 23.71
N THR A 707 -25.22 1.32 24.78
CA THR A 707 -25.87 0.11 25.27
C THR A 707 -27.29 0.02 24.71
N ASN A 708 -27.87 -1.19 24.60
CA ASN A 708 -29.16 -1.46 23.98
C ASN A 708 -29.28 -0.87 22.55
N ALA A 709 -28.19 -0.96 21.77
CA ALA A 709 -28.16 -0.38 20.45
C ALA A 709 -29.13 -1.09 19.47
N ASP A 710 -29.49 -2.34 19.76
CA ASP A 710 -30.49 -3.16 19.07
C ASP A 710 -31.93 -2.69 19.27
N THR A 711 -32.22 -2.00 20.37
CA THR A 711 -33.58 -1.57 20.74
C THR A 711 -33.62 -0.07 20.98
N THR A 712 -33.58 0.38 22.25
CA THR A 712 -33.57 1.78 22.64
C THR A 712 -32.18 2.17 23.15
N PRO A 713 -31.37 2.83 22.33
CA PRO A 713 -29.96 3.10 22.61
C PRO A 713 -29.79 4.07 23.80
N ALA A 714 -28.89 3.73 24.71
CA ALA A 714 -28.40 4.63 25.74
C ALA A 714 -26.95 4.98 25.46
N VAL A 715 -26.68 6.25 25.15
CA VAL A 715 -25.39 6.74 24.72
C VAL A 715 -24.60 7.36 25.88
N SER A 716 -23.34 6.98 26.03
CA SER A 716 -22.41 7.53 27.01
C SER A 716 -21.11 7.95 26.36
N LEU A 717 -20.66 9.17 26.62
CA LEU A 717 -19.33 9.67 26.21
C LEU A 717 -18.32 9.38 27.30
N TYR A 718 -17.20 8.78 26.98
CA TYR A 718 -16.05 8.69 27.89
C TYR A 718 -15.42 10.06 28.11
N SER A 719 -15.06 10.36 29.35
CA SER A 719 -14.48 11.66 29.72
C SER A 719 -13.07 11.89 29.19
N PHE A 720 -12.35 10.80 28.86
CA PHE A 720 -11.00 10.86 28.29
C PHE A 720 -11.06 11.09 26.78
N ASN A 721 -10.28 12.05 26.28
CA ASN A 721 -10.09 12.29 24.86
C ASN A 721 -8.69 11.84 24.45
N PHE A 722 -8.59 10.98 23.42
CA PHE A 722 -7.33 10.39 22.96
C PHE A 722 -6.49 11.36 22.11
N GLY A 723 -7.05 12.51 21.74
CA GLY A 723 -6.33 13.61 21.09
C GLY A 723 -5.92 13.39 19.62
N GLY A 724 -6.44 12.35 18.98
CA GLY A 724 -6.16 12.00 17.58
C GLY A 724 -7.18 11.00 17.04
N TYR A 725 -6.96 10.52 15.83
CA TYR A 725 -7.84 9.59 15.13
C TYR A 725 -7.81 8.21 15.78
N ILE A 726 -8.93 7.76 16.36
CA ILE A 726 -9.08 6.41 16.88
C ILE A 726 -9.08 5.44 15.71
N SER A 727 -8.08 4.58 15.64
CA SER A 727 -7.88 3.67 14.50
C SER A 727 -8.39 2.25 14.75
N ASP A 728 -8.40 1.81 16.01
CA ASP A 728 -8.95 0.50 16.39
C ASP A 728 -9.36 0.48 17.86
N ILE A 729 -10.44 -0.20 18.16
CA ILE A 729 -10.97 -0.44 19.50
C ILE A 729 -11.08 -1.94 19.69
N LYS A 730 -10.45 -2.50 20.72
CA LYS A 730 -10.55 -3.93 21.06
C LYS A 730 -10.85 -4.10 22.54
N LEU A 731 -11.56 -5.17 22.87
CA LEU A 731 -11.75 -5.62 24.24
C LEU A 731 -10.75 -6.74 24.56
N GLY A 732 -10.27 -6.77 25.80
CA GLY A 732 -9.45 -7.83 26.33
C GLY A 732 -10.27 -9.05 26.76
N ILE A 733 -9.95 -9.66 27.91
CA ILE A 733 -10.65 -10.84 28.42
C ILE A 733 -12.03 -10.53 29.04
N SER A 734 -12.40 -9.26 29.10
CA SER A 734 -13.71 -8.78 29.58
C SER A 734 -14.05 -7.42 28.97
N GLU A 735 -15.32 -7.00 29.08
CA GLU A 735 -15.76 -5.67 28.62
C GLU A 735 -15.16 -4.52 29.44
N SER A 736 -14.60 -4.79 30.60
CA SER A 736 -13.88 -3.79 31.41
C SER A 736 -12.44 -3.55 30.93
N GLU A 737 -11.88 -4.45 30.14
CA GLU A 737 -10.57 -4.29 29.52
C GLU A 737 -10.72 -3.73 28.10
N ILE A 738 -10.36 -2.46 27.93
CA ILE A 738 -10.54 -1.75 26.66
C ILE A 738 -9.18 -1.27 26.18
N MET A 739 -8.84 -1.59 24.94
CA MET A 739 -7.68 -1.08 24.21
C MET A 739 -8.15 -0.11 23.12
N VAL A 740 -7.44 1.00 22.99
CA VAL A 740 -7.68 2.00 21.94
C VAL A 740 -6.36 2.35 21.30
N THR A 741 -6.32 2.35 19.97
CA THR A 741 -5.16 2.85 19.21
C THR A 741 -5.48 4.19 18.55
N VAL A 742 -4.44 5.00 18.39
CA VAL A 742 -4.46 6.29 17.70
C VAL A 742 -3.40 6.28 16.61
N SER A 743 -3.78 6.64 15.39
CA SER A 743 -2.88 6.52 14.24
C SER A 743 -2.14 7.80 13.85
N ASN A 744 -2.35 8.91 14.54
CA ASN A 744 -1.66 10.16 14.24
C ASN A 744 -0.19 10.13 14.70
N PHE A 745 0.71 10.70 13.89
CA PHE A 745 2.06 11.02 14.32
C PHE A 745 2.07 11.98 15.52
N ASN A 746 3.14 11.91 16.34
CA ASN A 746 3.36 12.78 17.50
C ASN A 746 2.25 12.67 18.57
N LYS A 747 1.62 11.50 18.64
CA LYS A 747 0.61 11.18 19.66
C LYS A 747 0.97 9.86 20.32
N THR A 748 0.50 9.67 21.56
CA THR A 748 0.46 8.34 22.15
C THR A 748 -0.43 7.45 21.32
N SER A 749 0.11 6.34 20.83
CA SER A 749 -0.59 5.46 19.89
C SER A 749 -1.37 4.35 20.54
N VAL A 750 -1.07 3.97 21.81
CA VAL A 750 -1.71 2.83 22.48
C VAL A 750 -2.16 3.20 23.87
N PHE A 751 -3.47 3.01 24.12
CA PHE A 751 -4.10 3.24 25.42
C PHE A 751 -4.80 1.98 25.91
N TYR A 752 -4.78 1.78 27.22
CA TYR A 752 -5.40 0.64 27.88
C TYR A 752 -6.16 1.05 29.13
N SER A 753 -7.32 0.47 29.33
CA SER A 753 -8.16 0.60 30.52
C SER A 753 -8.51 -0.79 31.04
N THR A 754 -8.45 -0.99 32.36
CA THR A 754 -8.89 -2.22 33.04
C THR A 754 -10.13 -2.02 33.89
N ASN A 755 -10.75 -0.84 33.82
CA ASN A 755 -11.88 -0.44 34.67
C ASN A 755 -13.05 0.14 33.85
N GLY A 756 -13.29 -0.40 32.67
CA GLY A 756 -14.39 -0.02 31.79
C GLY A 756 -14.30 1.41 31.27
N GLY A 757 -13.06 1.93 31.07
CA GLY A 757 -12.82 3.26 30.51
C GLY A 757 -12.92 4.41 31.53
N THR A 758 -13.04 4.14 32.82
CA THR A 758 -13.02 5.18 33.86
C THR A 758 -11.62 5.75 34.10
N GLY A 759 -10.57 4.99 33.77
CA GLY A 759 -9.18 5.42 33.77
C GLY A 759 -8.41 4.78 32.63
N TRP A 760 -7.46 5.52 32.06
CA TRP A 760 -6.64 5.11 30.92
C TRP A 760 -5.16 5.25 31.22
N VAL A 761 -4.35 4.30 30.77
CA VAL A 761 -2.90 4.33 30.83
C VAL A 761 -2.30 4.20 29.43
N SER A 762 -1.23 4.95 29.20
CA SER A 762 -0.43 4.79 27.97
C SER A 762 0.32 3.46 27.99
N LYS A 763 0.34 2.78 26.87
CA LYS A 763 1.12 1.56 26.61
C LYS A 763 2.15 1.78 25.48
N GLU A 764 2.56 3.02 25.28
CA GLU A 764 3.54 3.41 24.26
C GLU A 764 4.91 2.76 24.47
N GLY A 765 5.42 2.76 25.69
CA GLY A 765 6.75 2.18 26.00
C GLY A 765 7.86 2.75 25.13
N ASN A 766 8.55 1.87 24.40
CA ASN A 766 9.59 2.23 23.42
C ASN A 766 9.09 2.18 21.95
N LEU A 767 7.79 2.16 21.71
CA LEU A 767 7.24 2.17 20.35
C LEU A 767 7.73 3.42 19.61
N PRO A 768 8.24 3.31 18.37
CA PRO A 768 8.61 4.48 17.59
C PRO A 768 7.36 5.30 17.19
N ASP A 769 7.54 6.59 16.94
CA ASP A 769 6.46 7.47 16.46
C ASP A 769 6.08 7.12 15.01
N ILE A 770 5.17 6.15 14.87
CA ILE A 770 4.60 5.64 13.62
C ILE A 770 3.10 5.41 13.78
N PRO A 771 2.30 5.56 12.71
CA PRO A 771 0.87 5.28 12.76
C PRO A 771 0.55 3.83 13.13
N VAL A 772 -0.28 3.64 14.15
CA VAL A 772 -0.82 2.34 14.58
C VAL A 772 -2.26 2.20 14.09
N LYS A 773 -2.55 1.17 13.29
CA LYS A 773 -3.85 0.96 12.64
C LYS A 773 -4.69 -0.13 13.29
N ALA A 774 -4.05 -1.13 13.88
CA ALA A 774 -4.74 -2.30 14.43
C ALA A 774 -4.05 -2.79 15.70
N ILE A 775 -4.81 -3.41 16.60
CA ILE A 775 -4.30 -4.06 17.80
C ILE A 775 -4.96 -5.43 17.99
N PHE A 776 -4.17 -6.40 18.42
CA PHE A 776 -4.67 -7.73 18.79
C PHE A 776 -3.99 -8.19 20.08
N MET A 777 -4.78 -8.58 21.07
CA MET A 777 -4.32 -9.19 22.31
C MET A 777 -4.51 -10.71 22.25
N ASN A 778 -3.48 -11.46 22.63
CA ASN A 778 -3.60 -12.91 22.75
C ASN A 778 -4.69 -13.28 23.77
N PRO A 779 -5.75 -13.99 23.38
CA PRO A 779 -6.84 -14.33 24.31
C PRO A 779 -6.41 -15.32 25.42
N GLU A 780 -5.25 -15.97 25.26
CA GLU A 780 -4.70 -16.91 26.25
C GLU A 780 -3.64 -16.25 27.17
N ASP A 781 -3.08 -15.08 26.76
CA ASP A 781 -2.12 -14.31 27.57
C ASP A 781 -2.19 -12.81 27.28
N ASN A 782 -2.84 -12.07 28.17
CA ASN A 782 -3.00 -10.61 28.04
C ASN A 782 -1.71 -9.79 28.15
N ASN A 783 -0.55 -10.42 28.39
CA ASN A 783 0.77 -9.79 28.24
C ASN A 783 1.25 -9.76 26.79
N GLU A 784 0.72 -10.65 25.93
CA GLU A 784 1.09 -10.69 24.54
C GLU A 784 0.11 -9.87 23.68
N VAL A 785 0.64 -8.82 23.09
CA VAL A 785 -0.11 -7.92 22.21
C VAL A 785 0.71 -7.65 20.96
N ILE A 786 0.05 -7.65 19.81
CA ILE A 786 0.62 -7.19 18.54
C ILE A 786 -0.10 -5.97 18.00
N LEU A 787 0.63 -5.13 17.30
CA LEU A 787 0.15 -3.92 16.63
C LEU A 787 0.39 -4.01 15.13
N GLY A 788 -0.63 -3.70 14.35
CA GLY A 788 -0.52 -3.43 12.91
C GLY A 788 -0.20 -1.96 12.69
N THR A 789 0.91 -1.68 12.01
CA THR A 789 1.38 -0.31 11.81
C THR A 789 1.67 -0.03 10.34
N TYR A 790 2.02 1.21 10.01
CA TYR A 790 2.55 1.56 8.68
C TYR A 790 3.94 0.98 8.40
N PHE A 791 4.57 0.40 9.41
CA PHE A 791 5.89 -0.22 9.32
C PHE A 791 5.86 -1.65 9.88
N GLY A 792 4.99 -2.47 9.32
CA GLY A 792 4.83 -3.87 9.68
C GLY A 792 4.12 -4.11 11.02
N VAL A 793 4.35 -5.28 11.57
CA VAL A 793 3.80 -5.73 12.85
C VAL A 793 4.81 -5.50 13.98
N TRP A 794 4.35 -4.96 15.09
CA TRP A 794 5.12 -4.81 16.33
C TRP A 794 4.50 -5.67 17.43
N GLY A 795 5.33 -6.24 18.30
CA GLY A 795 4.84 -7.14 19.35
C GLY A 795 5.47 -6.87 20.71
N THR A 796 4.74 -7.17 21.75
CA THR A 796 5.22 -7.15 23.14
C THR A 796 4.75 -8.39 23.91
N ALA A 797 5.53 -8.84 24.89
CA ALA A 797 5.13 -9.90 25.84
C ALA A 797 5.03 -9.41 27.27
N ASN A 798 5.10 -8.12 27.48
CA ASN A 798 4.96 -7.51 28.80
C ASN A 798 3.96 -6.34 28.79
N PHE A 799 2.85 -6.49 28.06
CA PHE A 799 1.84 -5.44 27.89
C PHE A 799 1.29 -4.92 29.20
N GLN A 800 1.16 -5.79 30.22
CA GLN A 800 0.68 -5.38 31.54
C GLN A 800 1.69 -4.51 32.31
N SER A 801 2.98 -4.47 31.90
CA SER A 801 3.96 -3.53 32.48
C SER A 801 3.49 -2.08 32.33
N ALA A 802 3.95 -1.21 33.24
CA ALA A 802 3.71 0.24 33.14
C ALA A 802 4.34 0.82 31.86
N THR A 803 5.48 0.28 31.43
CA THR A 803 6.20 0.63 30.22
C THR A 803 6.49 -0.64 29.42
N PRO A 804 5.59 -1.06 28.50
CA PRO A 804 5.84 -2.24 27.64
C PRO A 804 7.08 -2.06 26.78
N THR A 805 7.70 -3.18 26.43
CA THR A 805 8.82 -3.20 25.48
C THR A 805 8.33 -3.77 24.15
N TRP A 806 8.32 -2.94 23.12
CA TRP A 806 7.93 -3.31 21.78
C TRP A 806 9.15 -3.68 20.93
N ALA A 807 8.96 -4.69 20.08
CA ALA A 807 9.95 -5.12 19.09
C ALA A 807 9.26 -5.35 17.73
N LEU A 808 10.05 -5.26 16.64
CA LEU A 808 9.53 -5.56 15.30
C LEU A 808 9.19 -7.05 15.20
N TYR A 809 7.95 -7.36 14.83
CA TYR A 809 7.36 -8.70 14.86
C TYR A 809 6.85 -9.13 13.48
N SER A 810 7.62 -8.82 12.43
CA SER A 810 7.23 -8.87 11.01
C SER A 810 7.96 -9.95 10.21
N ASN A 811 8.46 -11.03 10.85
CA ASN A 811 9.21 -12.07 10.14
C ASN A 811 8.33 -12.77 9.09
N GLY A 812 8.71 -12.68 7.81
CA GLY A 812 7.95 -13.17 6.66
C GLY A 812 6.95 -12.16 6.07
N LEU A 813 6.44 -11.20 6.85
CA LEU A 813 5.54 -10.15 6.37
C LEU A 813 6.29 -8.94 5.81
N GLY A 814 7.42 -8.58 6.45
CA GLY A 814 8.17 -7.38 6.08
C GLY A 814 7.62 -6.11 6.73
N LYS A 815 7.97 -4.95 6.16
CA LYS A 815 7.69 -3.62 6.71
C LYS A 815 6.57 -2.91 5.95
N PHE A 816 5.50 -3.62 5.65
CA PHE A 816 4.35 -3.11 4.91
C PHE A 816 3.24 -2.64 5.85
N LYS A 817 2.40 -1.72 5.37
CA LYS A 817 1.25 -1.21 6.11
C LYS A 817 0.27 -2.34 6.43
N VAL A 818 -0.03 -2.55 7.71
CA VAL A 818 -1.01 -3.52 8.22
C VAL A 818 -2.23 -2.76 8.70
N ASN A 819 -3.36 -2.94 8.01
CA ASN A 819 -4.60 -2.22 8.27
C ASN A 819 -5.48 -2.88 9.32
N HIS A 820 -5.49 -4.21 9.38
CA HIS A 820 -6.44 -4.95 10.21
C HIS A 820 -5.89 -6.31 10.66
N PHE A 821 -6.34 -6.77 11.84
CA PHE A 821 -6.20 -8.14 12.29
C PHE A 821 -7.57 -8.77 12.50
N ASP A 822 -7.73 -10.00 12.03
CA ASP A 822 -8.86 -10.86 12.39
C ASP A 822 -8.35 -12.18 13.01
N TYR A 823 -9.18 -12.80 13.84
CA TYR A 823 -8.79 -13.99 14.59
C TYR A 823 -9.87 -15.07 14.53
N ARG A 824 -9.48 -16.28 14.15
CA ARG A 824 -10.33 -17.46 14.18
C ARG A 824 -9.97 -18.34 15.38
N PRO A 825 -10.85 -18.44 16.40
CA PRO A 825 -10.56 -19.21 17.63
C PRO A 825 -10.44 -20.72 17.41
N SER A 826 -11.15 -21.29 16.43
CA SER A 826 -11.23 -22.73 16.19
C SER A 826 -9.87 -23.39 15.90
N ASP A 827 -9.00 -22.71 15.17
CA ASP A 827 -7.65 -23.16 14.81
C ASP A 827 -6.56 -22.15 15.18
N LYS A 828 -6.94 -21.10 15.96
CA LYS A 828 -6.07 -20.05 16.50
C LYS A 828 -5.30 -19.26 15.44
N THR A 829 -5.88 -19.14 14.25
CA THR A 829 -5.28 -18.39 13.14
C THR A 829 -5.51 -16.89 13.31
N ILE A 830 -4.45 -16.11 13.19
CA ILE A 830 -4.48 -14.64 13.08
C ILE A 830 -4.26 -14.28 11.62
N LEU A 831 -5.17 -13.50 11.05
CA LEU A 831 -5.05 -12.87 9.74
C LEU A 831 -4.48 -11.46 9.92
N ALA A 832 -3.46 -11.10 9.16
CA ALA A 832 -3.00 -9.74 8.96
C ALA A 832 -3.35 -9.29 7.54
N VAL A 833 -4.11 -8.21 7.45
CA VAL A 833 -4.55 -7.58 6.21
C VAL A 833 -3.62 -6.43 5.88
N THR A 834 -2.94 -6.48 4.72
CA THR A 834 -1.95 -5.47 4.36
C THR A 834 -2.41 -4.59 3.19
N TYR A 835 -1.93 -3.36 3.18
CA TYR A 835 -2.17 -2.44 2.07
C TYR A 835 -0.95 -2.44 1.13
N GLY A 836 -0.99 -3.37 0.16
CA GLY A 836 0.04 -3.53 -0.86
C GLY A 836 0.86 -4.82 -0.83
N ARG A 837 0.53 -5.77 0.09
CA ARG A 837 1.15 -7.11 0.12
C ARG A 837 0.13 -8.23 0.39
N GLY A 838 -1.14 -7.95 0.10
CA GLY A 838 -2.19 -8.96 0.26
C GLY A 838 -2.41 -9.38 1.72
N ALA A 839 -2.62 -10.67 1.95
CA ALA A 839 -2.95 -11.26 3.23
C ALA A 839 -1.82 -12.15 3.77
N PHE A 840 -1.62 -12.11 5.08
CA PHE A 840 -0.71 -12.98 5.82
C PHE A 840 -1.40 -13.63 6.98
N THR A 841 -0.96 -14.82 7.37
CA THR A 841 -1.45 -15.47 8.59
C THR A 841 -0.31 -15.89 9.51
N THR A 842 -0.60 -15.87 10.81
CA THR A 842 0.18 -16.52 11.84
C THR A 842 -0.75 -17.23 12.82
N LYS A 843 -0.22 -17.83 13.89
CA LYS A 843 -1.03 -18.56 14.88
C LYS A 843 -0.68 -18.17 16.30
N VAL A 844 -1.68 -18.33 17.17
CA VAL A 844 -1.45 -18.48 18.61
C VAL A 844 -1.20 -19.98 18.84
N ASP A 845 0.07 -20.38 19.01
CA ASP A 845 0.45 -21.80 19.14
C ASP A 845 1.18 -22.06 20.45
N ARG A 846 0.92 -23.19 21.05
CA ARG A 846 1.80 -23.74 22.09
C ARG A 846 3.02 -24.24 21.36
N GLY A 847 4.08 -23.47 21.34
CA GLY A 847 5.33 -23.99 20.80
C GLY A 847 5.63 -25.32 21.49
N LEU A 848 5.34 -26.41 20.78
CA LEU A 848 6.00 -27.67 21.11
C LEU A 848 7.48 -27.33 20.96
N ALA A 849 8.12 -27.06 22.11
CA ALA A 849 9.54 -26.80 22.17
C ALA A 849 10.30 -28.07 21.77
N THR A 850 10.32 -28.36 20.48
CA THR A 850 11.54 -28.86 19.90
C THR A 850 12.44 -27.64 19.84
N GLU A 851 13.47 -27.61 20.69
CA GLU A 851 14.52 -26.59 20.63
C GLU A 851 15.12 -26.51 19.22
N GLY A 852 14.44 -25.76 18.35
CA GLY A 852 14.99 -25.21 17.15
C GLY A 852 15.63 -23.88 17.56
N THR A 853 16.80 -23.93 18.13
CA THR A 853 17.68 -22.78 18.26
C THR A 853 17.80 -22.17 16.86
N GLN A 854 17.14 -21.01 16.63
CA GLN A 854 17.45 -20.16 15.49
C GLN A 854 18.90 -19.65 15.68
N HIS A 855 19.83 -20.44 15.20
CA HIS A 855 21.16 -19.93 14.90
C HIS A 855 21.05 -19.11 13.61
N ASN A 856 21.69 -17.95 13.61
CA ASN A 856 21.87 -17.05 12.48
C ASN A 856 22.00 -17.81 11.14
N LEU A 857 20.91 -17.90 10.37
CA LEU A 857 20.86 -18.55 9.06
C LEU A 857 21.61 -17.77 7.96
N LEU A 858 22.32 -16.70 8.32
CA LEU A 858 22.96 -15.80 7.37
C LEU A 858 24.33 -16.26 6.85
N SER A 859 24.87 -17.39 7.31
CA SER A 859 26.22 -17.83 6.87
C SER A 859 26.38 -19.30 6.50
N THR A 860 25.37 -20.17 6.66
CA THR A 860 25.52 -21.59 6.31
C THR A 860 24.92 -21.90 4.95
N GLN A 861 25.72 -22.45 4.03
CA GLN A 861 25.33 -22.83 2.67
C GLN A 861 25.74 -24.27 2.38
N VAL A 862 24.91 -24.99 1.60
CA VAL A 862 25.23 -26.33 1.10
C VAL A 862 25.20 -26.31 -0.42
N TYR A 863 26.30 -26.71 -1.05
CA TYR A 863 26.39 -26.71 -2.50
C TYR A 863 27.39 -27.79 -3.02
N PRO A 864 27.25 -28.19 -4.30
CA PRO A 864 26.15 -27.90 -5.20
C PRO A 864 24.88 -28.66 -4.80
N ASN A 865 23.72 -28.00 -4.96
CA ASN A 865 22.43 -28.65 -4.78
C ASN A 865 21.50 -28.25 -5.94
N PRO A 866 21.10 -29.16 -6.82
CA PRO A 866 21.35 -30.63 -6.82
C PRO A 866 22.80 -31.06 -7.08
N THR A 867 23.21 -32.18 -6.46
CA THR A 867 24.57 -32.76 -6.61
C THR A 867 24.58 -34.08 -7.37
N ARG A 868 25.75 -34.41 -7.96
CA ARG A 868 26.03 -35.76 -8.49
C ARG A 868 26.82 -36.64 -7.52
N GLY A 869 27.20 -36.10 -6.36
CA GLY A 869 27.92 -36.80 -5.30
C GLY A 869 28.69 -35.87 -4.36
N PRO A 870 29.55 -34.96 -4.87
CA PRO A 870 30.26 -34.01 -4.04
C PRO A 870 29.33 -32.99 -3.40
N LEU A 871 29.59 -32.68 -2.12
CA LEU A 871 28.89 -31.63 -1.35
C LEU A 871 29.88 -30.86 -0.48
N HIS A 872 29.61 -29.58 -0.34
CA HIS A 872 30.25 -28.69 0.62
C HIS A 872 29.22 -28.10 1.59
N VAL A 873 29.64 -27.93 2.84
CA VAL A 873 28.87 -27.18 3.85
C VAL A 873 29.72 -26.03 4.30
N ARG A 874 29.35 -24.82 3.88
CA ARG A 874 30.01 -23.57 4.31
C ARG A 874 29.29 -23.00 5.51
N PHE A 875 30.02 -22.69 6.58
CA PHE A 875 29.50 -22.07 7.81
C PHE A 875 30.53 -21.11 8.39
N ASP A 876 30.09 -20.18 9.24
CA ASP A 876 30.98 -19.19 9.85
C ASP A 876 31.90 -19.85 10.90
N THR A 877 33.19 -19.58 10.78
CA THR A 877 34.26 -20.22 11.58
C THR A 877 34.97 -19.25 12.51
N LYS A 878 34.29 -18.36 13.21
CA LYS A 878 34.95 -17.37 14.09
C LYS A 878 35.97 -17.96 15.08
N ASP A 879 35.96 -19.30 15.34
CA ASP A 879 36.83 -19.99 16.29
C ASP A 879 37.43 -21.29 15.76
N GLY A 880 37.51 -21.48 14.42
CA GLY A 880 38.03 -22.73 13.84
C GLY A 880 37.19 -23.99 14.14
N LYS A 881 35.89 -23.81 14.44
CA LYS A 881 35.00 -24.90 14.81
C LYS A 881 34.71 -25.81 13.63
N VAL A 882 34.48 -27.08 13.89
CA VAL A 882 34.04 -28.10 12.95
C VAL A 882 32.54 -28.37 13.12
N ALA A 883 31.87 -28.90 12.10
CA ALA A 883 30.49 -29.34 12.17
C ALA A 883 30.34 -30.85 11.94
N ASP A 884 29.35 -31.43 12.54
CA ASP A 884 28.86 -32.77 12.22
C ASP A 884 27.72 -32.67 11.22
N VAL A 885 27.69 -33.50 10.21
CA VAL A 885 26.69 -33.53 9.15
C VAL A 885 26.01 -34.89 9.09
N ASP A 886 24.70 -34.93 9.26
CA ASP A 886 23.85 -36.10 9.16
C ASP A 886 22.92 -35.96 7.94
N LEU A 887 22.80 -36.99 7.12
CA LEU A 887 21.81 -37.09 6.05
C LEU A 887 20.76 -38.14 6.38
N PHE A 888 19.50 -37.76 6.14
CA PHE A 888 18.33 -38.64 6.30
C PHE A 888 17.65 -38.86 4.96
N ASP A 889 17.14 -40.03 4.70
CA ASP A 889 16.28 -40.30 3.54
C ASP A 889 14.87 -39.72 3.74
N ALA A 890 14.02 -39.87 2.72
CA ALA A 890 12.63 -39.37 2.75
C ALA A 890 11.75 -40.02 3.83
N SER A 891 12.18 -41.17 4.41
CA SER A 891 11.49 -41.85 5.52
C SER A 891 11.94 -41.32 6.90
N GLY A 892 12.94 -40.46 6.94
CA GLY A 892 13.55 -39.95 8.16
C GLY A 892 14.65 -40.90 8.74
N LYS A 893 15.06 -41.92 7.99
CA LYS A 893 16.14 -42.80 8.40
C LYS A 893 17.48 -42.19 8.13
N LEU A 894 18.37 -42.19 9.14
CA LEU A 894 19.75 -41.72 8.99
C LEU A 894 20.53 -42.64 8.01
N VAL A 895 21.08 -42.05 6.93
CA VAL A 895 21.75 -42.78 5.86
C VAL A 895 23.23 -42.46 5.74
N LEU A 896 23.68 -41.32 6.30
CA LEU A 896 25.09 -40.91 6.30
C LEU A 896 25.37 -39.99 7.47
N THR A 897 26.52 -40.16 8.13
CA THR A 897 27.06 -39.23 9.11
C THR A 897 28.51 -38.88 8.71
N ARG A 898 28.83 -37.60 8.80
CA ARG A 898 30.22 -37.07 8.73
C ARG A 898 30.49 -36.24 9.96
N LYS A 899 31.57 -36.55 10.65
CA LYS A 899 31.99 -35.88 11.89
C LYS A 899 33.13 -34.92 11.64
N ASN A 900 33.16 -33.82 12.36
CA ASN A 900 34.23 -32.84 12.39
C ASN A 900 34.62 -32.26 11.03
N ILE A 901 33.65 -32.02 10.14
CA ILE A 901 33.85 -31.36 8.85
C ILE A 901 34.24 -29.90 9.08
N LYS A 902 35.28 -29.43 8.41
CA LYS A 902 35.61 -28.00 8.38
C LYS A 902 34.68 -27.23 7.44
N SER A 903 34.56 -25.95 7.67
CA SER A 903 33.77 -25.08 6.77
C SER A 903 34.28 -25.18 5.33
N ASP A 904 33.37 -25.43 4.37
CA ASP A 904 33.69 -25.59 2.95
C ASP A 904 34.50 -26.86 2.56
N GLU A 905 34.66 -27.81 3.47
CA GLU A 905 35.31 -29.09 3.19
C GLU A 905 34.37 -29.97 2.31
N GLU A 906 34.93 -30.52 1.24
CA GLU A 906 34.21 -31.43 0.34
C GLU A 906 34.04 -32.82 0.99
N PHE A 907 32.83 -33.37 0.90
CA PHE A 907 32.55 -34.79 1.18
C PHE A 907 31.59 -35.36 0.12
N SER A 908 31.69 -36.69 -0.11
CA SER A 908 30.90 -37.33 -1.13
C SER A 908 29.69 -38.08 -0.55
N ILE A 909 28.58 -38.03 -1.29
CA ILE A 909 27.37 -38.82 -1.09
C ILE A 909 27.09 -39.77 -2.28
N GLU A 910 28.09 -40.03 -3.11
CA GLU A 910 27.97 -40.89 -4.31
C GLU A 910 27.49 -42.31 -4.00
N THR A 911 27.72 -42.81 -2.81
CA THR A 911 27.28 -44.13 -2.38
C THR A 911 25.80 -44.21 -2.08
N LEU A 912 25.10 -43.07 -1.94
CA LEU A 912 23.66 -43.07 -1.68
C LEU A 912 22.88 -43.19 -3.00
N PRO A 913 21.71 -43.82 -3.02
CA PRO A 913 20.81 -43.81 -4.18
C PRO A 913 20.45 -42.42 -4.68
N LYS A 914 20.10 -42.28 -5.96
CA LYS A 914 19.49 -41.04 -6.47
C LYS A 914 18.17 -40.75 -5.75
N GLY A 915 17.95 -39.51 -5.35
CA GLY A 915 16.76 -39.15 -4.59
C GLY A 915 16.93 -37.87 -3.76
N THR A 916 15.93 -37.66 -2.92
CA THR A 916 15.85 -36.49 -2.01
C THR A 916 16.30 -36.90 -0.60
N TYR A 917 17.14 -36.11 0.01
CA TYR A 917 17.67 -36.28 1.36
C TYR A 917 17.51 -35.03 2.18
N VAL A 918 17.41 -35.17 3.50
CA VAL A 918 17.46 -34.05 4.43
C VAL A 918 18.85 -34.02 5.08
N LEU A 919 19.59 -32.95 4.86
CA LEU A 919 20.88 -32.69 5.52
C LEU A 919 20.64 -31.88 6.80
N LYS A 920 21.28 -32.32 7.89
CA LYS A 920 21.37 -31.56 9.13
C LYS A 920 22.84 -31.37 9.47
N ALA A 921 23.24 -30.12 9.75
CA ALA A 921 24.57 -29.81 10.23
C ALA A 921 24.49 -29.32 11.68
N SER A 922 25.42 -29.76 12.54
CA SER A 922 25.47 -29.40 13.96
C SER A 922 26.89 -29.07 14.44
N GLN A 923 27.04 -28.17 15.39
CA GLN A 923 28.30 -27.83 16.08
C GLN A 923 28.15 -28.05 17.59
N GLY A 924 29.00 -28.87 18.17
CA GLY A 924 28.95 -29.16 19.61
C GLY A 924 27.60 -29.74 20.07
N GLY A 925 26.91 -30.49 19.19
CA GLY A 925 25.58 -31.05 19.46
C GLY A 925 24.42 -30.11 19.17
N THR A 926 24.67 -28.86 18.79
CA THR A 926 23.63 -27.89 18.44
C THR A 926 23.46 -27.82 16.92
N MET A 927 22.25 -27.98 16.42
CA MET A 927 21.94 -27.88 14.99
C MET A 927 22.16 -26.45 14.51
N ILE A 928 22.98 -26.27 13.47
CA ILE A 928 23.30 -24.97 12.87
C ILE A 928 22.64 -24.78 11.50
N TYR A 929 22.19 -25.87 10.85
CA TYR A 929 21.59 -25.80 9.52
C TYR A 929 20.82 -27.07 9.19
N SER A 930 19.73 -26.91 8.41
CA SER A 930 19.01 -28.02 7.79
C SER A 930 18.56 -27.66 6.39
N SER A 931 18.72 -28.55 5.43
CA SER A 931 18.33 -28.31 4.03
C SER A 931 17.98 -29.63 3.33
N VAL A 932 17.16 -29.50 2.29
CA VAL A 932 16.85 -30.60 1.37
C VAL A 932 17.95 -30.69 0.30
N ILE A 933 18.52 -31.89 0.11
CA ILE A 933 19.57 -32.18 -0.88
C ILE A 933 18.99 -33.11 -1.94
N ILE A 934 19.17 -32.75 -3.20
CA ILE A 934 18.77 -33.59 -4.34
C ILE A 934 20.01 -34.23 -4.96
N ARG A 935 20.09 -35.60 -4.90
CA ARG A 935 21.11 -36.37 -5.60
C ARG A 935 20.58 -36.81 -6.97
N LYS A 936 21.26 -36.37 -8.05
CA LYS A 936 20.95 -36.68 -9.45
C LYS A 936 21.56 -38.02 -9.90
#